data_4033b0428bb60094ac7231ca3a59201c
#
_entry.id   4033b0428bb60094ac7231ca3a59201c
#
_cell.length_a   1.000
_cell.length_b   1.000
_cell.length_c   1.000
_cell.angle_alpha   90.00
_cell.angle_beta   90.00
_cell.angle_gamma   90.00
#
_symmetry.space_group_name_H-M   'P 1'
#
loop_
_entity.id
_entity.type
_entity.pdbx_description
1 polymer ?
#
loop_
_entity_poly.entity_id
_entity_poly.type
_entity_poly.pdbx_seq_one_letter_code
_entity_poly.pdbx_strand_id
1 'polypeptide(L)'
;RERAAQRLMARRLLTLAQALEIVPALLMDGPLTALRTLLDWIDAFPESAHGPVWLKAFEAGYQDHLFGMLLRAPVKPQPVSAEHHPPVRPHSQSVFCIDVRSEPFRRHLESTGANDTYGFAGFFAVFIRYRAWGKEHETEQFPVIMRAKNEVREIPRSYLDHYVSKHQSRAKLVHAGHTLLHDLKENVVTPYVMVESLGWFYALPMMGKTMWPALYKRLTNWVRRLFVPPIATILTVDKLAPAETEEMMVSEQRALIWKALRDRLGLHGSQVDAEFVEALRRRALDDDAPVEPFLSDAAKSVDLSADQLTTFLEELQRHYRINRRAASRQKERITRTGFTLEEQVLTVETALRMMGLVRNFARLVLFCAHGSTTENNPFESALDCGACGGNEGKPNARVLAAMANRPPVRERLAKRGIEIPSDTHFLAGQVDTTTDEVHLFDLEDAPPTHRKDVARLYDDLREAAQLTSQERCSRFPDVRTVLPLNQASAHVAGRSADWSQVRPEWGLSGNTTFIIGRRELTKGLNLAGRVFLHSYDYREDPTDRWLEVLLTAPQVVAQWINMEHYFSAVDNEVYGSGSKIYHNVVGRIGIMSGPWSDLRLGLARQTVMNDDMPYHEPMRLLTLVETSRPRIEKLIARHEVLQHFYHNEWVHLAALDPEDGIWYRYMPSGVWRRVRNPSDT
;
A
#
# COMPACT_ATOMS: atom_id res chain seq x y z
N ARG A 1 56.58 14.26 19.61
CA ARG A 1 55.45 14.11 18.68
C ARG A 1 55.80 13.11 17.57
N GLU A 2 56.95 13.23 16.90
CA GLU A 2 57.37 12.36 15.80
C GLU A 2 57.48 10.87 16.22
N ARG A 3 58.09 10.56 17.37
CA ARG A 3 58.14 9.19 17.91
C ARG A 3 56.78 8.59 18.28
N ALA A 4 55.78 9.43 18.62
CA ALA A 4 54.40 8.97 18.89
C ALA A 4 53.71 8.63 17.56
N ALA A 5 53.90 9.43 16.51
CA ALA A 5 53.35 9.17 15.18
C ALA A 5 53.97 7.88 14.56
N GLN A 6 55.28 7.68 14.70
CA GLN A 6 55.95 6.46 14.25
C GLN A 6 55.45 5.20 14.97
N ARG A 7 55.20 5.27 16.30
CA ARG A 7 54.63 4.16 17.05
C ARG A 7 53.18 3.84 16.65
N LEU A 8 52.38 4.87 16.36
CA LEU A 8 51.03 4.69 15.88
C LEU A 8 51.01 4.02 14.51
N MET A 9 51.88 4.46 13.61
CA MET A 9 52.04 3.87 12.26
C MET A 9 52.50 2.43 12.32
N ALA A 10 53.49 2.12 13.16
CA ALA A 10 53.96 0.75 13.36
C ALA A 10 52.85 -0.17 13.91
N ARG A 11 52.02 0.35 14.82
CA ARG A 11 50.84 -0.38 15.33
C ARG A 11 49.83 -0.66 14.22
N ARG A 12 49.49 0.32 13.37
CA ARG A 12 48.58 0.15 12.21
C ARG A 12 49.09 -0.88 11.27
N LEU A 13 50.41 -0.84 10.93
CA LEU A 13 51.05 -1.83 10.08
C LEU A 13 50.94 -3.25 10.64
N LEU A 14 51.20 -3.40 11.95
CA LEU A 14 51.12 -4.70 12.62
C LEU A 14 49.67 -5.22 12.60
N THR A 15 48.69 -4.37 12.90
CA THR A 15 47.27 -4.75 12.91
C THR A 15 46.84 -5.17 11.49
N LEU A 16 47.22 -4.40 10.47
CA LEU A 16 46.92 -4.74 9.07
C LEU A 16 47.59 -6.05 8.64
N ALA A 17 48.84 -6.26 8.99
CA ALA A 17 49.58 -7.49 8.72
C ALA A 17 48.91 -8.71 9.39
N GLN A 18 48.44 -8.56 10.62
CA GLN A 18 47.68 -9.60 11.32
C GLN A 18 46.34 -9.89 10.64
N ALA A 19 45.62 -8.86 10.22
CA ALA A 19 44.34 -9.01 9.53
C ALA A 19 44.46 -9.64 8.14
N LEU A 20 45.60 -9.42 7.46
CA LEU A 20 45.90 -9.98 6.15
C LEU A 20 46.70 -11.29 6.23
N GLU A 21 46.93 -11.84 7.44
CA GLU A 21 47.73 -13.04 7.70
C GLU A 21 49.16 -12.94 7.15
N ILE A 22 49.70 -11.72 7.03
CA ILE A 22 51.07 -11.49 6.60
C ILE A 22 52.01 -11.87 7.73
N VAL A 23 52.93 -12.80 7.43
CA VAL A 23 53.93 -13.25 8.43
C VAL A 23 54.77 -12.06 8.88
N PRO A 24 54.90 -11.80 10.20
CA PRO A 24 55.67 -10.66 10.72
C PRO A 24 57.12 -10.62 10.19
N ALA A 25 57.73 -11.75 9.89
CA ALA A 25 59.04 -11.84 9.30
C ALA A 25 59.17 -11.12 7.95
N LEU A 26 58.11 -11.16 7.10
CA LEU A 26 58.06 -10.43 5.83
C LEU A 26 58.08 -8.91 6.01
N LEU A 27 57.52 -8.40 7.12
CA LEU A 27 57.57 -6.98 7.49
C LEU A 27 58.94 -6.56 8.02
N MET A 28 59.67 -7.47 8.69
CA MET A 28 60.96 -7.21 9.26
C MET A 28 62.11 -7.32 8.22
N ASP A 29 61.99 -8.25 7.28
CA ASP A 29 62.99 -8.55 6.28
C ASP A 29 62.73 -7.93 4.91
N GLY A 30 61.56 -7.26 4.76
CA GLY A 30 61.18 -6.60 3.49
C GLY A 30 62.02 -5.37 3.18
N PRO A 31 62.20 -5.03 1.89
CA PRO A 31 62.94 -3.83 1.51
C PRO A 31 62.25 -2.57 2.04
N LEU A 32 63.06 -1.67 2.64
CA LEU A 32 62.59 -0.41 3.21
C LEU A 32 61.69 0.42 2.26
N THR A 33 61.97 0.33 0.96
CA THR A 33 61.14 0.98 -0.06
C THR A 33 59.70 0.44 -0.12
N ALA A 34 59.51 -0.87 -0.02
CA ALA A 34 58.23 -1.50 -0.02
C ALA A 34 57.40 -1.14 1.27
N LEU A 35 58.09 -1.13 2.41
CA LEU A 35 57.47 -0.70 3.67
C LEU A 35 57.08 0.77 3.63
N ARG A 36 57.91 1.63 3.03
CA ARG A 36 57.59 3.05 2.85
C ARG A 36 56.40 3.22 1.91
N THR A 37 56.35 2.53 0.79
CA THR A 37 55.20 2.56 -0.12
C THR A 37 53.91 2.10 0.59
N LEU A 38 53.98 1.06 1.41
CA LEU A 38 52.84 0.58 2.20
C LEU A 38 52.39 1.64 3.24
N LEU A 39 53.31 2.32 3.90
CA LEU A 39 53.02 3.39 4.82
C LEU A 39 52.39 4.60 4.13
N ASP A 40 52.97 5.02 3.00
CA ASP A 40 52.41 6.11 2.19
C ASP A 40 51.01 5.76 1.67
N TRP A 41 50.77 4.48 1.35
CA TRP A 41 49.41 4.02 1.00
C TRP A 41 48.44 4.07 2.16
N ILE A 42 48.86 3.63 3.36
CA ILE A 42 48.03 3.68 4.58
C ILE A 42 47.68 5.15 4.95
N ASP A 43 48.67 6.08 4.77
CA ASP A 43 48.43 7.51 5.02
C ASP A 43 47.49 8.14 3.98
N ALA A 44 47.60 7.71 2.72
CA ALA A 44 46.72 8.16 1.65
C ALA A 44 45.29 7.58 1.76
N PHE A 45 45.10 6.52 2.54
CA PHE A 45 43.82 5.83 2.73
C PHE A 45 43.43 5.84 4.22
N PRO A 46 43.00 6.99 4.77
CA PRO A 46 42.65 7.11 6.18
C PRO A 46 41.40 6.29 6.51
N GLU A 47 41.23 5.93 7.79
CA GLU A 47 40.11 5.12 8.28
C GLU A 47 38.74 5.65 7.86
N SER A 48 38.60 6.98 7.78
CA SER A 48 37.37 7.64 7.28
C SER A 48 37.04 7.32 5.81
N ALA A 49 38.02 6.88 5.00
CA ALA A 49 37.82 6.47 3.61
C ALA A 49 37.46 4.98 3.47
N HIS A 50 37.54 4.18 4.54
CA HIS A 50 37.26 2.74 4.50
C HIS A 50 35.78 2.43 4.28
N GLY A 51 34.88 3.17 4.93
CA GLY A 51 33.44 2.93 4.87
C GLY A 51 32.87 2.83 3.46
N PRO A 52 33.15 3.80 2.55
CA PRO A 52 32.69 3.73 1.17
C PRO A 52 33.21 2.51 0.39
N VAL A 53 34.43 2.02 0.70
CA VAL A 53 35.01 0.83 0.05
C VAL A 53 34.30 -0.43 0.53
N TRP A 54 34.09 -0.56 1.85
CA TRP A 54 33.33 -1.68 2.42
C TRP A 54 31.90 -1.72 1.92
N LEU A 55 31.23 -0.56 1.82
CA LEU A 55 29.88 -0.49 1.26
C LEU A 55 29.86 -1.01 -0.18
N LYS A 56 30.79 -0.55 -1.04
CA LYS A 56 30.89 -1.02 -2.44
C LYS A 56 31.17 -2.52 -2.52
N ALA A 57 32.02 -3.06 -1.66
CA ALA A 57 32.31 -4.50 -1.61
C ALA A 57 31.08 -5.31 -1.17
N PHE A 58 30.36 -4.83 -0.18
CA PHE A 58 29.14 -5.46 0.32
C PHE A 58 28.05 -5.49 -0.76
N GLU A 59 27.79 -4.35 -1.38
CA GLU A 59 26.85 -4.24 -2.50
C GLU A 59 27.25 -5.10 -3.69
N ALA A 60 28.55 -5.16 -4.03
CA ALA A 60 29.05 -5.99 -5.11
C ALA A 60 28.78 -7.47 -4.87
N GLY A 61 29.01 -7.96 -3.64
CA GLY A 61 28.71 -9.36 -3.28
C GLY A 61 27.26 -9.73 -3.49
N TYR A 62 26.32 -8.85 -3.04
CA TYR A 62 24.89 -9.04 -3.29
C TYR A 62 24.56 -9.02 -4.79
N GLN A 63 25.10 -8.03 -5.51
CA GLN A 63 24.84 -7.87 -6.96
C GLN A 63 25.36 -9.06 -7.76
N ASP A 64 26.54 -9.57 -7.45
CA ASP A 64 27.11 -10.74 -8.13
C ASP A 64 26.27 -12.00 -7.88
N HIS A 65 25.75 -12.17 -6.66
CA HIS A 65 24.82 -13.24 -6.35
C HIS A 65 23.52 -13.12 -7.17
N LEU A 66 22.92 -11.92 -7.20
CA LEU A 66 21.67 -11.65 -7.94
C LEU A 66 21.87 -11.86 -9.45
N PHE A 67 22.94 -11.29 -10.04
CA PHE A 67 23.24 -11.50 -11.46
C PHE A 67 23.53 -12.97 -11.76
N GLY A 68 24.20 -13.69 -10.86
CA GLY A 68 24.41 -15.12 -10.98
C GLY A 68 23.10 -15.93 -11.05
N MET A 69 22.05 -15.52 -10.32
CA MET A 69 20.72 -16.11 -10.45
C MET A 69 20.04 -15.73 -11.77
N LEU A 70 20.08 -14.44 -12.15
CA LEU A 70 19.43 -13.94 -13.36
C LEU A 70 20.07 -14.52 -14.65
N LEU A 71 21.39 -14.71 -14.67
CA LEU A 71 22.11 -15.30 -15.80
C LEU A 71 21.83 -16.80 -15.98
N ARG A 72 21.48 -17.51 -14.90
CA ARG A 72 21.10 -18.94 -14.96
C ARG A 72 19.62 -19.13 -15.32
N ALA A 73 18.81 -18.08 -15.24
CA ALA A 73 17.40 -18.17 -15.60
C ALA A 73 17.27 -18.54 -17.09
N PRO A 74 16.35 -19.43 -17.47
CA PRO A 74 16.24 -19.96 -18.83
C PRO A 74 15.68 -18.96 -19.86
N VAL A 75 15.65 -17.69 -19.54
CA VAL A 75 15.09 -16.65 -20.37
C VAL A 75 16.04 -16.28 -21.49
N LYS A 76 15.71 -16.73 -22.70
CA LYS A 76 16.31 -16.17 -23.92
C LYS A 76 15.52 -14.91 -24.27
N PRO A 77 16.18 -13.75 -24.48
CA PRO A 77 15.54 -12.60 -25.07
C PRO A 77 14.93 -13.02 -26.39
N GLN A 78 13.60 -12.85 -26.55
CA GLN A 78 13.00 -13.09 -27.84
C GLN A 78 13.08 -11.80 -28.63
N PRO A 79 13.68 -11.81 -29.84
CA PRO A 79 13.67 -10.64 -30.70
C PRO A 79 12.21 -10.23 -31.00
N VAL A 80 12.00 -8.93 -31.20
CA VAL A 80 10.70 -8.32 -31.48
C VAL A 80 9.96 -8.96 -32.66
N SER A 81 10.70 -9.65 -33.55
CA SER A 81 10.23 -10.31 -34.78
C SER A 81 9.86 -11.79 -34.63
N ALA A 82 9.96 -12.40 -33.46
CA ALA A 82 9.60 -13.81 -33.30
C ALA A 82 8.09 -14.00 -33.48
N GLU A 83 7.69 -14.86 -34.42
CA GLU A 83 6.32 -15.28 -34.61
C GLU A 83 5.75 -15.84 -33.30
N HIS A 84 4.76 -15.18 -32.75
CA HIS A 84 4.11 -15.59 -31.52
C HIS A 84 3.14 -16.74 -31.87
N HIS A 85 3.48 -17.97 -31.50
CA HIS A 85 2.41 -18.93 -31.23
C HIS A 85 1.58 -18.35 -30.08
N PRO A 86 0.23 -18.31 -30.20
CA PRO A 86 -0.59 -17.80 -29.11
C PRO A 86 -0.25 -18.59 -27.84
N PRO A 87 0.21 -17.91 -26.79
CA PRO A 87 0.53 -18.60 -25.55
C PRO A 87 -0.72 -19.31 -25.02
N VAL A 88 -0.57 -20.47 -24.43
CA VAL A 88 -1.65 -21.17 -23.77
C VAL A 88 -2.25 -20.22 -22.74
N ARG A 89 -3.54 -19.93 -22.85
CA ARG A 89 -4.24 -19.02 -21.95
C ARG A 89 -4.12 -19.52 -20.51
N PRO A 90 -3.60 -18.71 -19.57
CA PRO A 90 -3.43 -19.15 -18.18
C PRO A 90 -4.78 -19.32 -17.50
N HIS A 91 -4.82 -20.08 -16.39
CA HIS A 91 -6.03 -20.24 -15.59
C HIS A 91 -6.46 -18.93 -14.96
N SER A 92 -5.49 -18.20 -14.40
CA SER A 92 -5.70 -16.86 -13.87
C SER A 92 -4.50 -15.95 -14.12
N GLN A 93 -4.76 -14.66 -14.09
CA GLN A 93 -3.74 -13.61 -14.05
C GLN A 93 -3.97 -12.78 -12.80
N SER A 94 -2.96 -12.70 -11.94
CA SER A 94 -3.07 -11.99 -10.66
C SER A 94 -2.07 -10.84 -10.58
N VAL A 95 -2.58 -9.64 -10.35
CA VAL A 95 -1.79 -8.41 -10.24
C VAL A 95 -1.59 -8.09 -8.78
N PHE A 96 -0.34 -8.06 -8.31
CA PHE A 96 0.02 -7.75 -6.93
C PHE A 96 0.73 -6.41 -6.83
N CYS A 97 0.75 -5.83 -5.62
CA CYS A 97 1.61 -4.68 -5.36
C CYS A 97 3.08 -5.05 -5.59
N ILE A 98 3.88 -4.06 -5.99
CA ILE A 98 5.34 -4.23 -6.14
C ILE A 98 6.06 -4.42 -4.80
N ASP A 99 5.37 -4.30 -3.69
CA ASP A 99 5.89 -4.52 -2.34
C ASP A 99 6.69 -5.83 -2.28
N VAL A 100 7.86 -5.79 -1.63
CA VAL A 100 8.78 -6.94 -1.56
C VAL A 100 8.16 -8.18 -0.94
N ARG A 101 7.15 -8.01 -0.08
CA ARG A 101 6.38 -9.11 0.52
C ARG A 101 5.55 -9.89 -0.50
N SER A 102 5.22 -9.25 -1.63
CA SER A 102 4.47 -9.91 -2.70
C SER A 102 5.34 -10.88 -3.52
N GLU A 103 6.67 -10.75 -3.50
CA GLU A 103 7.54 -11.64 -4.29
C GLU A 103 7.41 -13.11 -3.88
N PRO A 104 7.54 -13.50 -2.60
CA PRO A 104 7.36 -14.90 -2.20
C PRO A 104 5.96 -15.43 -2.54
N PHE A 105 4.93 -14.62 -2.29
CA PHE A 105 3.56 -15.00 -2.56
C PHE A 105 3.32 -15.26 -4.06
N ARG A 106 3.81 -14.37 -4.93
CA ARG A 106 3.71 -14.53 -6.40
C ARG A 106 4.41 -15.79 -6.87
N ARG A 107 5.62 -16.05 -6.38
CA ARG A 107 6.41 -17.23 -6.72
C ARG A 107 5.70 -18.51 -6.29
N HIS A 108 5.13 -18.55 -5.11
CA HIS A 108 4.35 -19.70 -4.63
C HIS A 108 3.06 -19.87 -5.43
N LEU A 109 2.31 -18.79 -5.75
CA LEU A 109 1.12 -18.89 -6.58
C LEU A 109 1.42 -19.45 -7.98
N GLU A 110 2.53 -19.05 -8.59
CA GLU A 110 2.96 -19.58 -9.88
C GLU A 110 3.33 -21.08 -9.81
N SER A 111 3.69 -21.60 -8.64
CA SER A 111 4.00 -23.02 -8.44
C SER A 111 2.77 -23.91 -8.24
N THR A 112 1.61 -23.34 -7.88
CA THR A 112 0.37 -24.13 -7.67
C THR A 112 -0.32 -24.52 -8.97
N GLY A 113 -0.04 -23.84 -10.08
CA GLY A 113 -0.70 -24.12 -11.37
C GLY A 113 -0.31 -23.16 -12.49
N ALA A 114 -1.10 -23.18 -13.56
CA ALA A 114 -0.92 -22.26 -14.69
C ALA A 114 -1.43 -20.85 -14.36
N ASN A 115 -0.87 -20.24 -13.32
CA ASN A 115 -1.17 -18.91 -12.86
C ASN A 115 -0.06 -17.95 -13.32
N ASP A 116 -0.42 -16.83 -13.95
CA ASP A 116 0.53 -15.77 -14.27
C ASP A 116 0.40 -14.63 -13.27
N THR A 117 1.52 -14.03 -12.88
CA THR A 117 1.52 -12.92 -11.95
C THR A 117 2.12 -11.65 -12.54
N TYR A 118 1.54 -10.52 -12.18
CA TYR A 118 1.98 -9.18 -12.55
C TYR A 118 2.29 -8.36 -11.31
N GLY A 119 3.22 -7.42 -11.42
CA GLY A 119 3.52 -6.44 -10.38
C GLY A 119 3.14 -5.05 -10.82
N PHE A 120 2.41 -4.35 -9.98
CA PHE A 120 2.05 -2.96 -10.19
C PHE A 120 1.98 -2.24 -8.84
N ALA A 121 2.24 -0.92 -8.81
CA ALA A 121 2.09 -0.18 -7.55
C ALA A 121 0.67 -0.36 -6.99
N GLY A 122 0.54 -0.65 -5.70
CA GLY A 122 -0.70 -1.16 -5.08
C GLY A 122 -1.92 -0.25 -5.12
N PHE A 123 -1.77 1.03 -5.53
CA PHE A 123 -2.92 1.89 -5.82
C PHE A 123 -3.55 1.62 -7.21
N PHE A 124 -2.93 0.80 -8.05
CA PHE A 124 -3.43 0.35 -9.35
C PHE A 124 -3.87 1.49 -10.29
N ALA A 125 -3.13 2.59 -10.35
CA ALA A 125 -3.46 3.83 -11.07
C ALA A 125 -4.79 4.50 -10.63
N VAL A 126 -5.40 4.07 -9.54
CA VAL A 126 -6.64 4.63 -8.98
C VAL A 126 -6.29 5.62 -7.87
N PHE A 127 -6.52 6.91 -8.10
CA PHE A 127 -6.31 7.98 -7.12
C PHE A 127 -7.65 8.42 -6.57
N ILE A 128 -7.99 8.01 -5.34
CA ILE A 128 -9.29 8.28 -4.75
C ILE A 128 -9.19 8.75 -3.29
N ARG A 129 -10.19 9.53 -2.90
CA ARG A 129 -10.59 9.65 -1.51
C ARG A 129 -11.68 8.63 -1.26
N TYR A 130 -11.43 7.72 -0.35
CA TYR A 130 -12.33 6.62 -0.08
C TYR A 130 -13.07 6.82 1.23
N ARG A 131 -14.38 6.57 1.20
CA ARG A 131 -15.23 6.58 2.38
C ARG A 131 -15.86 5.22 2.58
N ALA A 132 -15.38 4.50 3.59
CA ALA A 132 -15.95 3.21 3.96
C ALA A 132 -17.36 3.35 4.50
N TRP A 133 -18.17 2.30 4.33
CA TRP A 133 -19.53 2.25 4.90
C TRP A 133 -19.52 2.46 6.42
N GLY A 134 -20.36 3.36 6.89
CA GLY A 134 -20.48 3.69 8.31
C GLY A 134 -19.35 4.55 8.89
N LYS A 135 -18.40 4.99 8.09
CA LYS A 135 -17.36 5.94 8.50
C LYS A 135 -17.73 7.38 8.08
N GLU A 136 -17.41 8.33 8.94
CA GLU A 136 -17.63 9.76 8.66
C GLU A 136 -16.47 10.39 7.90
N HIS A 137 -15.26 9.87 8.09
CA HIS A 137 -14.05 10.40 7.52
C HIS A 137 -13.64 9.65 6.25
N GLU A 138 -13.05 10.40 5.32
CA GLU A 138 -12.43 9.88 4.11
C GLU A 138 -10.99 9.48 4.39
N THR A 139 -10.51 8.45 3.72
CA THR A 139 -9.10 8.05 3.67
C THR A 139 -8.52 8.37 2.31
N GLU A 140 -7.27 8.81 2.29
CA GLU A 140 -6.55 9.10 1.07
C GLU A 140 -5.88 7.82 0.55
N GLN A 141 -6.37 7.33 -0.60
CA GLN A 141 -5.94 6.07 -1.22
C GLN A 141 -5.06 6.36 -2.44
N PHE A 142 -3.92 7.01 -2.22
CA PHE A 142 -2.95 7.37 -3.25
C PHE A 142 -1.60 7.70 -2.62
N PRO A 143 -0.48 7.65 -3.40
CA PRO A 143 0.83 8.05 -2.91
C PRO A 143 0.86 9.50 -2.47
N VAL A 144 1.57 9.81 -1.40
CA VAL A 144 1.65 11.17 -0.77
C VAL A 144 2.08 12.29 -1.74
N ILE A 145 2.76 11.94 -2.84
CA ILE A 145 3.19 12.89 -3.88
C ILE A 145 2.09 13.26 -4.88
N MET A 146 0.92 12.62 -4.78
CA MET A 146 -0.19 12.80 -5.70
C MET A 146 -1.39 13.44 -5.00
N ARG A 147 -2.42 13.80 -5.77
CA ARG A 147 -3.70 14.29 -5.23
C ARG A 147 -4.85 13.64 -5.96
N ALA A 148 -5.83 13.15 -5.21
CA ALA A 148 -7.05 12.63 -5.78
C ALA A 148 -8.04 13.75 -6.14
N LYS A 149 -8.68 13.62 -7.29
CA LYS A 149 -9.81 14.46 -7.69
C LYS A 149 -11.13 13.83 -7.25
N ASN A 150 -11.22 12.50 -7.30
CA ASN A 150 -12.45 11.75 -7.20
C ASN A 150 -12.63 11.14 -5.81
N GLU A 151 -13.84 11.20 -5.31
CA GLU A 151 -14.28 10.55 -4.08
C GLU A 151 -15.04 9.28 -4.46
N VAL A 152 -14.76 8.18 -3.76
CA VAL A 152 -15.51 6.93 -3.90
C VAL A 152 -16.08 6.55 -2.54
N ARG A 153 -17.37 6.25 -2.50
CA ARG A 153 -18.07 5.84 -1.30
C ARG A 153 -18.49 4.40 -1.38
N GLU A 154 -18.38 3.73 -0.28
CA GLU A 154 -18.95 2.41 -0.11
C GLU A 154 -20.39 2.55 0.40
N ILE A 155 -21.33 2.01 -0.35
CA ILE A 155 -22.75 2.04 -0.04
C ILE A 155 -23.32 0.61 0.03
N PRO A 156 -24.34 0.34 0.86
CA PRO A 156 -25.00 -0.95 0.85
C PRO A 156 -25.64 -1.24 -0.50
N ARG A 157 -25.72 -2.51 -0.87
CA ARG A 157 -26.49 -2.92 -2.06
C ARG A 157 -27.98 -2.69 -1.83
N SER A 158 -28.66 -2.20 -2.85
CA SER A 158 -30.07 -1.75 -2.76
C SER A 158 -31.04 -2.82 -2.25
N TYR A 159 -30.79 -4.10 -2.53
CA TYR A 159 -31.62 -5.20 -2.04
C TYR A 159 -31.50 -5.44 -0.52
N LEU A 160 -30.55 -4.76 0.16
CA LEU A 160 -30.33 -4.87 1.62
C LEU A 160 -30.93 -3.71 2.42
N ASP A 161 -31.65 -2.78 1.80
CA ASP A 161 -32.18 -1.57 2.47
C ASP A 161 -32.94 -1.89 3.75
N HIS A 162 -33.74 -2.98 3.76
CA HIS A 162 -34.44 -3.44 4.96
C HIS A 162 -33.49 -3.83 6.10
N TYR A 163 -32.32 -4.36 5.80
CA TYR A 163 -31.33 -4.76 6.80
C TYR A 163 -30.43 -3.60 7.25
N VAL A 164 -30.29 -2.57 6.44
CA VAL A 164 -29.42 -1.41 6.69
C VAL A 164 -29.83 -0.68 7.97
N SER A 165 -31.12 -0.38 8.13
CA SER A 165 -31.63 0.32 9.33
C SER A 165 -31.37 -0.47 10.60
N LYS A 166 -31.61 -1.79 10.56
CA LYS A 166 -31.36 -2.70 11.68
C LYS A 166 -29.88 -2.83 12.01
N HIS A 167 -29.03 -2.93 10.97
CA HIS A 167 -27.58 -2.96 11.13
C HIS A 167 -27.05 -1.66 11.73
N GLN A 168 -27.50 -0.50 11.21
CA GLN A 168 -27.09 0.81 11.74
C GLN A 168 -27.49 0.98 13.20
N SER A 169 -28.70 0.56 13.58
CA SER A 169 -29.17 0.63 14.97
C SER A 169 -28.31 -0.23 15.89
N ARG A 170 -27.97 -1.44 15.48
CA ARG A 170 -27.07 -2.35 16.22
C ARG A 170 -25.64 -1.80 16.30
N ALA A 171 -25.10 -1.32 15.19
CA ALA A 171 -23.77 -0.70 15.15
C ALA A 171 -23.70 0.53 16.06
N LYS A 172 -24.73 1.38 16.05
CA LYS A 172 -24.84 2.53 16.96
C LYS A 172 -24.89 2.10 18.42
N LEU A 173 -25.62 1.03 18.76
CA LEU A 173 -25.68 0.52 20.13
C LEU A 173 -24.30 0.02 20.61
N VAL A 174 -23.59 -0.75 19.76
CA VAL A 174 -22.23 -1.21 20.07
C VAL A 174 -21.27 -0.03 20.21
N HIS A 175 -21.37 0.96 19.33
CA HIS A 175 -20.54 2.17 19.39
C HIS A 175 -20.84 2.99 20.66
N ALA A 176 -22.12 3.19 20.99
CA ALA A 176 -22.53 3.89 22.22
C ALA A 176 -22.01 3.19 23.48
N GLY A 177 -22.05 1.85 23.51
CA GLY A 177 -21.45 1.07 24.59
C GLY A 177 -19.94 1.26 24.70
N HIS A 178 -19.26 1.30 23.57
CA HIS A 178 -17.81 1.55 23.54
C HIS A 178 -17.46 2.98 23.98
N THR A 179 -18.21 3.98 23.50
CA THR A 179 -18.06 5.39 23.89
C THR A 179 -18.29 5.57 25.39
N LEU A 180 -19.37 4.95 25.92
CA LEU A 180 -19.64 5.00 27.36
C LEU A 180 -18.48 4.43 28.19
N LEU A 181 -17.94 3.27 27.79
CA LEU A 181 -16.78 2.68 28.45
C LEU A 181 -15.52 3.56 28.35
N HIS A 182 -15.37 4.28 27.23
CA HIS A 182 -14.27 5.22 27.04
C HIS A 182 -14.43 6.45 27.94
N ASP A 183 -15.60 7.05 27.95
CA ASP A 183 -15.93 8.23 28.77
C ASP A 183 -15.77 7.92 30.28
N LEU A 184 -16.14 6.70 30.70
CA LEU A 184 -15.92 6.23 32.06
C LEU A 184 -14.45 6.11 32.43
N LYS A 185 -13.57 5.85 31.46
CA LYS A 185 -12.10 5.79 31.67
C LYS A 185 -11.44 7.16 31.74
N GLU A 186 -12.01 8.16 31.05
CA GLU A 186 -11.47 9.52 31.00
C GLU A 186 -11.85 10.38 32.23
N ASN A 187 -12.84 9.98 33.01
CA ASN A 187 -13.22 10.68 34.22
C ASN A 187 -12.19 10.45 35.35
N VAL A 188 -12.05 11.42 36.26
CA VAL A 188 -11.06 11.39 37.36
C VAL A 188 -11.37 10.30 38.41
N VAL A 189 -12.63 9.98 38.65
CA VAL A 189 -13.09 9.08 39.73
C VAL A 189 -13.54 7.72 39.21
N THR A 190 -14.26 7.70 38.10
CA THR A 190 -14.90 6.48 37.57
C THR A 190 -13.94 5.36 37.19
N PRO A 191 -12.67 5.58 36.75
CA PRO A 191 -11.73 4.49 36.52
C PRO A 191 -11.47 3.63 37.76
N TYR A 192 -11.40 4.24 38.93
CA TYR A 192 -11.19 3.51 40.19
C TYR A 192 -12.40 2.64 40.54
N VAL A 193 -13.61 3.19 40.42
CA VAL A 193 -14.87 2.43 40.64
C VAL A 193 -14.99 1.30 39.60
N MET A 194 -14.62 1.56 38.32
CA MET A 194 -14.62 0.55 37.28
C MET A 194 -13.66 -0.60 37.55
N VAL A 195 -12.45 -0.32 38.01
CA VAL A 195 -11.47 -1.36 38.34
C VAL A 195 -11.98 -2.23 39.49
N GLU A 196 -12.56 -1.64 40.52
CA GLU A 196 -13.09 -2.41 41.65
C GLU A 196 -14.35 -3.22 41.31
N SER A 197 -15.28 -2.63 40.53
CA SER A 197 -16.56 -3.29 40.25
C SER A 197 -16.53 -4.21 39.02
N LEU A 198 -15.81 -3.83 37.96
CA LEU A 198 -15.78 -4.53 36.69
C LEU A 198 -14.41 -5.14 36.36
N GLY A 199 -13.38 -4.87 37.17
CA GLY A 199 -12.00 -5.33 36.93
C GLY A 199 -11.89 -6.84 36.73
N TRP A 200 -12.66 -7.62 37.46
CA TRP A 200 -12.71 -9.08 37.31
C TRP A 200 -13.12 -9.55 35.93
N PHE A 201 -14.03 -8.82 35.26
CA PHE A 201 -14.43 -9.16 33.87
C PHE A 201 -13.30 -8.96 32.86
N TYR A 202 -12.34 -8.08 33.14
CA TYR A 202 -11.17 -7.89 32.28
C TYR A 202 -10.16 -9.03 32.39
N ALA A 203 -10.23 -9.87 33.42
CA ALA A 203 -9.39 -11.05 33.55
C ALA A 203 -9.58 -12.02 32.38
N LEU A 204 -10.82 -12.21 31.90
CA LEU A 204 -11.12 -13.09 30.75
C LEU A 204 -10.45 -12.63 29.45
N PRO A 205 -10.59 -11.37 28.98
CA PRO A 205 -9.87 -10.89 27.81
C PRO A 205 -8.36 -10.87 28.00
N MET A 206 -7.85 -10.54 29.20
CA MET A 206 -6.41 -10.60 29.48
C MET A 206 -5.86 -12.02 29.36
N MET A 207 -6.50 -12.98 30.03
CA MET A 207 -6.11 -14.40 29.92
C MET A 207 -6.22 -14.91 28.48
N GLY A 208 -7.34 -14.61 27.81
CA GLY A 208 -7.57 -15.03 26.43
C GLY A 208 -6.52 -14.49 25.47
N LYS A 209 -6.22 -13.19 25.54
CA LYS A 209 -5.21 -12.55 24.69
C LYS A 209 -3.78 -13.00 25.01
N THR A 210 -3.49 -13.35 26.26
CA THR A 210 -2.16 -13.74 26.69
C THR A 210 -1.89 -15.24 26.42
N MET A 211 -2.85 -16.10 26.75
CA MET A 211 -2.63 -17.56 26.67
C MET A 211 -3.03 -18.15 25.32
N TRP A 212 -4.06 -17.60 24.67
CA TRP A 212 -4.60 -18.11 23.40
C TRP A 212 -4.98 -16.99 22.43
N PRO A 213 -4.04 -16.12 22.01
CA PRO A 213 -4.34 -14.90 21.24
C PRO A 213 -5.13 -15.18 19.97
N ALA A 214 -4.75 -16.18 19.17
CA ALA A 214 -5.44 -16.53 17.94
C ALA A 214 -6.88 -17.05 18.18
N LEU A 215 -7.08 -17.88 19.20
CA LEU A 215 -8.39 -18.40 19.56
C LEU A 215 -9.30 -17.28 20.04
N TYR A 216 -8.78 -16.42 20.91
CA TYR A 216 -9.49 -15.25 21.44
C TYR A 216 -9.92 -14.31 20.32
N LYS A 217 -9.02 -14.00 19.38
CA LYS A 217 -9.32 -13.18 18.20
C LYS A 217 -10.44 -13.81 17.34
N ARG A 218 -10.38 -15.11 17.10
CA ARG A 218 -11.44 -15.83 16.35
C ARG A 218 -12.79 -15.76 17.07
N LEU A 219 -12.81 -15.99 18.38
CA LEU A 219 -14.01 -15.93 19.19
C LEU A 219 -14.62 -14.52 19.20
N THR A 220 -13.82 -13.49 19.45
CA THR A 220 -14.28 -12.10 19.46
C THR A 220 -14.80 -11.65 18.10
N ASN A 221 -14.14 -12.03 17.02
CA ASN A 221 -14.61 -11.77 15.66
C ASN A 221 -15.92 -12.49 15.35
N TRP A 222 -16.09 -13.73 15.81
CA TRP A 222 -17.33 -14.49 15.66
C TRP A 222 -18.48 -13.81 16.43
N VAL A 223 -18.25 -13.45 17.70
CA VAL A 223 -19.21 -12.70 18.52
C VAL A 223 -19.59 -11.38 17.85
N ARG A 224 -18.60 -10.62 17.38
CA ARG A 224 -18.86 -9.35 16.67
C ARG A 224 -19.75 -9.56 15.43
N ARG A 225 -19.50 -10.61 14.65
CA ARG A 225 -20.31 -10.94 13.44
C ARG A 225 -21.75 -11.33 13.80
N LEU A 226 -22.01 -11.92 14.97
CA LEU A 226 -23.36 -12.19 15.46
C LEU A 226 -24.11 -10.92 15.78
N PHE A 227 -23.47 -9.96 16.43
CA PHE A 227 -24.11 -8.69 16.81
C PHE A 227 -24.23 -7.73 15.63
N VAL A 228 -23.20 -7.63 14.81
CA VAL A 228 -23.11 -6.74 13.65
C VAL A 228 -22.67 -7.55 12.42
N PRO A 229 -23.61 -8.28 11.78
CA PRO A 229 -23.27 -9.05 10.58
C PRO A 229 -22.78 -8.13 9.47
N PRO A 230 -21.77 -8.56 8.67
CA PRO A 230 -21.28 -7.77 7.55
C PRO A 230 -22.41 -7.55 6.52
N ILE A 231 -22.47 -6.36 5.95
CA ILE A 231 -23.39 -6.02 4.86
C ILE A 231 -22.61 -6.00 3.55
N ALA A 232 -23.17 -6.62 2.51
CA ALA A 232 -22.61 -6.51 1.17
C ALA A 232 -22.75 -5.07 0.65
N THR A 233 -21.67 -4.54 0.16
CA THR A 233 -21.54 -3.15 -0.29
C THR A 233 -21.15 -3.06 -1.74
N ILE A 234 -21.43 -1.93 -2.36
CA ILE A 234 -20.97 -1.56 -3.70
C ILE A 234 -20.26 -0.21 -3.64
N LEU A 235 -19.40 0.05 -4.59
CA LEU A 235 -18.66 1.31 -4.68
C LEU A 235 -19.34 2.28 -5.67
N THR A 236 -19.38 3.56 -5.31
CA THR A 236 -19.88 4.63 -6.20
C THR A 236 -18.81 4.99 -7.22
N VAL A 237 -18.68 4.16 -8.26
CA VAL A 237 -17.66 4.33 -9.30
C VAL A 237 -18.11 5.34 -10.36
N ASP A 238 -19.41 5.41 -10.63
CA ASP A 238 -19.99 6.29 -11.66
C ASP A 238 -20.24 7.69 -11.12
N LYS A 239 -19.88 8.66 -11.93
CA LYS A 239 -20.25 10.05 -11.70
C LYS A 239 -21.72 10.25 -12.00
N LEU A 240 -22.46 10.84 -11.08
CA LEU A 240 -23.87 11.15 -11.25
C LEU A 240 -24.07 12.17 -12.37
N ALA A 241 -25.15 12.00 -13.12
CA ALA A 241 -25.60 13.01 -14.07
C ALA A 241 -26.02 14.30 -13.34
N PRO A 242 -26.00 15.49 -13.99
CA PRO A 242 -26.40 16.75 -13.35
C PRO A 242 -27.80 16.71 -12.71
N ALA A 243 -28.76 16.03 -13.35
CA ALA A 243 -30.12 15.86 -12.84
C ALA A 243 -30.13 14.97 -11.57
N GLU A 244 -29.43 13.85 -11.60
CA GLU A 244 -29.28 12.94 -10.43
C GLU A 244 -28.56 13.62 -9.26
N THR A 245 -27.57 14.49 -9.59
CA THR A 245 -26.86 15.30 -8.59
C THR A 245 -27.81 16.24 -7.87
N GLU A 246 -28.69 16.91 -8.63
CA GLU A 246 -29.68 17.83 -8.07
C GLU A 246 -30.71 17.07 -7.23
N GLU A 247 -31.24 15.96 -7.72
CA GLU A 247 -32.17 15.11 -6.99
C GLU A 247 -31.57 14.60 -5.67
N MET A 248 -30.34 14.12 -5.70
CA MET A 248 -29.64 13.66 -4.49
C MET A 248 -29.45 14.80 -3.48
N MET A 249 -29.06 15.98 -3.96
CA MET A 249 -28.89 17.16 -3.10
C MET A 249 -30.19 17.56 -2.44
N VAL A 250 -31.28 17.61 -3.19
CA VAL A 250 -32.64 17.94 -2.68
C VAL A 250 -33.07 16.89 -1.66
N SER A 251 -32.86 15.61 -1.94
CA SER A 251 -33.21 14.51 -1.02
C SER A 251 -32.46 14.60 0.31
N GLU A 252 -31.14 14.84 0.29
CA GLU A 252 -30.34 15.02 1.52
C GLU A 252 -30.81 16.24 2.34
N GLN A 253 -31.11 17.35 1.68
CA GLN A 253 -31.60 18.56 2.34
C GLN A 253 -32.98 18.35 2.99
N ARG A 254 -33.90 17.69 2.29
CA ARG A 254 -35.21 17.33 2.84
C ARG A 254 -35.10 16.43 4.08
N ALA A 255 -34.22 15.42 4.02
CA ALA A 255 -33.95 14.53 5.14
C ALA A 255 -33.44 15.29 6.39
N LEU A 256 -32.55 16.27 6.18
CA LEU A 256 -32.07 17.14 7.27
C LEU A 256 -33.18 18.01 7.85
N ILE A 257 -34.07 18.56 7.02
CA ILE A 257 -35.22 19.35 7.47
C ILE A 257 -36.20 18.47 8.28
N TRP A 258 -36.50 17.26 7.80
CA TRP A 258 -37.31 16.31 8.56
C TRP A 258 -36.69 15.97 9.91
N LYS A 259 -35.37 15.80 9.96
CA LYS A 259 -34.66 15.60 11.22
C LYS A 259 -34.81 16.83 12.15
N ALA A 260 -34.62 18.04 11.61
CA ALA A 260 -34.71 19.27 12.37
C ALA A 260 -36.14 19.50 12.92
N LEU A 261 -37.17 19.27 12.12
CA LEU A 261 -38.58 19.36 12.53
C LEU A 261 -38.88 18.44 13.73
N ARG A 262 -38.41 17.21 13.67
CA ARG A 262 -38.57 16.23 14.75
C ARG A 262 -37.79 16.62 16.01
N ASP A 263 -36.49 16.97 15.83
CA ASP A 263 -35.57 17.18 16.95
C ASP A 263 -35.83 18.52 17.69
N ARG A 264 -36.38 19.54 17.00
CA ARG A 264 -36.57 20.88 17.53
C ARG A 264 -38.02 21.26 17.81
N LEU A 265 -38.93 20.82 16.98
CA LEU A 265 -40.34 21.17 17.08
C LEU A 265 -41.22 19.98 17.48
N GLY A 266 -40.66 18.77 17.62
CA GLY A 266 -41.41 17.55 17.94
C GLY A 266 -42.43 17.13 16.90
N LEU A 267 -42.35 17.71 15.68
CA LEU A 267 -43.30 17.44 14.59
C LEU A 267 -42.94 16.16 13.85
N HIS A 268 -43.94 15.34 13.55
CA HIS A 268 -43.80 14.06 12.84
C HIS A 268 -44.51 14.10 11.50
N GLY A 269 -44.23 13.10 10.64
CA GLY A 269 -44.72 13.06 9.27
C GLY A 269 -46.23 13.03 9.06
N SER A 270 -47.05 12.79 10.13
CA SER A 270 -48.50 12.93 10.09
C SER A 270 -48.98 14.37 10.26
N GLN A 271 -48.12 15.27 10.72
CA GLN A 271 -48.42 16.67 11.04
C GLN A 271 -47.86 17.66 10.02
N VAL A 272 -46.97 17.20 9.18
CA VAL A 272 -46.24 18.01 8.20
C VAL A 272 -46.24 17.29 6.87
N ASP A 273 -46.59 17.99 5.81
CA ASP A 273 -46.51 17.45 4.44
C ASP A 273 -45.17 17.71 3.74
N ALA A 274 -44.95 17.03 2.63
CA ALA A 274 -43.75 17.17 1.84
C ALA A 274 -43.63 18.56 1.18
N GLU A 275 -44.77 19.24 0.96
CA GLU A 275 -44.81 20.55 0.32
C GLU A 275 -44.31 21.62 1.30
N PHE A 276 -44.66 21.54 2.57
CA PHE A 276 -44.12 22.39 3.62
C PHE A 276 -42.58 22.23 3.79
N VAL A 277 -42.12 21.00 3.78
CA VAL A 277 -40.65 20.72 3.85
C VAL A 277 -39.93 21.33 2.65
N GLU A 278 -40.51 21.23 1.48
CA GLU A 278 -39.93 21.83 0.25
C GLU A 278 -39.96 23.35 0.29
N ALA A 279 -41.01 23.94 0.84
CA ALA A 279 -41.14 25.38 1.03
C ALA A 279 -40.07 25.88 2.02
N LEU A 280 -39.87 25.18 3.16
CA LEU A 280 -38.79 25.46 4.12
C LEU A 280 -37.42 25.39 3.46
N ARG A 281 -37.20 24.35 2.65
CA ARG A 281 -35.92 24.15 1.94
C ARG A 281 -35.63 25.33 1.01
N ARG A 282 -36.58 25.69 0.15
CA ARG A 282 -36.43 26.80 -0.78
C ARG A 282 -36.15 28.10 -0.03
N ARG A 283 -36.92 28.35 1.03
CA ARG A 283 -36.76 29.57 1.84
C ARG A 283 -35.44 29.64 2.59
N ALA A 284 -34.95 28.52 3.12
CA ALA A 284 -33.65 28.48 3.79
C ALA A 284 -32.48 28.70 2.81
N LEU A 285 -32.65 28.38 1.53
CA LEU A 285 -31.63 28.57 0.47
C LEU A 285 -31.69 29.97 -0.16
N ASP A 286 -32.80 30.71 -0.01
CA ASP A 286 -32.99 32.03 -0.62
C ASP A 286 -32.96 33.11 0.44
N ASP A 287 -31.76 33.72 0.62
CA ASP A 287 -31.53 34.77 1.61
C ASP A 287 -32.20 36.12 1.20
N ASP A 288 -32.51 36.31 -0.09
CA ASP A 288 -32.98 37.58 -0.64
C ASP A 288 -34.53 37.69 -0.71
N ALA A 289 -35.29 36.62 -0.51
CA ALA A 289 -36.73 36.63 -0.61
C ALA A 289 -37.40 37.22 0.64
N PRO A 290 -38.49 38.02 0.49
CA PRO A 290 -39.19 38.57 1.65
C PRO A 290 -39.80 37.46 2.51
N VAL A 291 -39.66 37.59 3.81
CA VAL A 291 -40.01 36.57 4.81
C VAL A 291 -41.53 36.53 5.06
N GLU A 292 -42.22 37.68 5.01
CA GLU A 292 -43.60 37.84 5.44
C GLU A 292 -44.63 37.02 4.63
N PRO A 293 -44.62 36.94 3.29
CA PRO A 293 -45.63 36.15 2.57
C PRO A 293 -45.52 34.66 2.85
N PHE A 294 -44.27 34.13 3.03
CA PHE A 294 -44.04 32.72 3.32
C PHE A 294 -44.51 32.35 4.72
N LEU A 295 -44.22 33.19 5.73
CA LEU A 295 -44.59 32.93 7.11
C LEU A 295 -46.11 32.85 7.32
N SER A 296 -46.91 33.69 6.63
CA SER A 296 -48.34 33.71 6.79
C SER A 296 -49.04 32.46 6.27
N ASP A 297 -48.54 31.87 5.18
CA ASP A 297 -49.15 30.68 4.58
C ASP A 297 -48.59 29.38 5.20
N ALA A 298 -47.34 29.33 5.53
CA ALA A 298 -46.71 28.19 6.19
C ALA A 298 -47.15 28.00 7.64
N ALA A 299 -47.34 29.10 8.39
CA ALA A 299 -47.79 29.06 9.78
C ALA A 299 -49.20 28.50 9.90
N LYS A 300 -50.10 28.77 8.94
CA LYS A 300 -51.48 28.27 8.90
C LYS A 300 -51.58 26.74 8.73
N SER A 301 -50.58 26.12 8.09
CA SER A 301 -50.59 24.68 7.81
C SER A 301 -50.11 23.79 8.95
N VAL A 302 -49.35 24.33 9.93
CA VAL A 302 -48.64 23.52 10.94
C VAL A 302 -48.84 24.04 12.39
N ASP A 303 -49.75 24.96 12.64
CA ASP A 303 -50.06 25.55 13.98
C ASP A 303 -48.80 26.09 14.70
N LEU A 304 -47.90 26.77 13.96
CA LEU A 304 -46.71 27.42 14.49
C LEU A 304 -46.86 28.95 14.43
N SER A 305 -46.33 29.66 15.44
CA SER A 305 -46.25 31.11 15.38
C SER A 305 -45.18 31.59 14.35
N ALA A 306 -45.37 32.79 13.81
CA ALA A 306 -44.41 33.40 12.89
C ALA A 306 -43.01 33.52 13.49
N ASP A 307 -42.89 33.80 14.78
CA ASP A 307 -41.62 33.90 15.51
C ASP A 307 -40.92 32.53 15.64
N GLN A 308 -41.71 31.47 15.94
CA GLN A 308 -41.17 30.11 15.99
C GLN A 308 -40.63 29.66 14.62
N LEU A 309 -41.36 30.00 13.56
CA LEU A 309 -40.93 29.64 12.19
C LEU A 309 -39.69 30.41 11.78
N THR A 310 -39.58 31.68 12.15
CA THR A 310 -38.37 32.50 11.87
C THR A 310 -37.18 31.95 12.63
N THR A 311 -37.31 31.65 13.91
CA THR A 311 -36.25 31.05 14.71
C THR A 311 -35.82 29.70 14.15
N PHE A 312 -36.78 28.89 13.72
CA PHE A 312 -36.50 27.59 13.12
C PHE A 312 -35.77 27.70 11.76
N LEU A 313 -36.14 28.70 10.92
CA LEU A 313 -35.40 28.98 9.67
C LEU A 313 -33.95 29.39 9.95
N GLU A 314 -33.71 30.24 10.95
CA GLU A 314 -32.34 30.59 11.35
C GLU A 314 -31.56 29.36 11.85
N GLU A 315 -32.20 28.46 12.60
CA GLU A 315 -31.56 27.19 13.02
C GLU A 315 -31.25 26.29 11.83
N LEU A 316 -32.16 26.16 10.85
CA LEU A 316 -31.89 25.42 9.61
C LEU A 316 -30.67 25.97 8.89
N GLN A 317 -30.53 27.29 8.77
CA GLN A 317 -29.42 27.93 8.09
C GLN A 317 -28.11 27.80 8.87
N ARG A 318 -28.10 28.00 10.18
CA ARG A 318 -26.88 28.07 11.01
C ARG A 318 -26.46 26.70 11.53
N HIS A 319 -27.36 25.95 12.12
CA HIS A 319 -27.05 24.68 12.79
C HIS A 319 -27.10 23.51 11.81
N TYR A 320 -28.16 23.40 11.02
CA TYR A 320 -28.30 22.33 10.02
C TYR A 320 -27.61 22.65 8.68
N ARG A 321 -27.07 23.85 8.55
CA ARG A 321 -26.30 24.33 7.39
C ARG A 321 -27.06 24.22 6.05
N ILE A 322 -28.38 24.45 6.08
CA ILE A 322 -29.21 24.53 4.88
C ILE A 322 -29.25 26.00 4.44
N ASN A 323 -28.22 26.43 3.75
CA ASN A 323 -28.06 27.77 3.20
C ASN A 323 -27.31 27.70 1.83
N ARG A 324 -27.34 28.78 1.05
CA ARG A 324 -26.77 28.86 -0.31
C ARG A 324 -25.29 28.43 -0.35
N ARG A 325 -24.49 28.87 0.62
CA ARG A 325 -23.06 28.55 0.69
C ARG A 325 -22.81 27.07 0.97
N ALA A 326 -23.60 26.47 1.85
CA ALA A 326 -23.50 25.06 2.18
C ALA A 326 -24.02 24.18 1.02
N ALA A 327 -25.10 24.60 0.32
CA ALA A 327 -25.61 23.94 -0.86
C ALA A 327 -24.58 23.93 -2.00
N SER A 328 -23.85 25.03 -2.21
CA SER A 328 -22.76 25.06 -3.18
C SER A 328 -21.63 24.08 -2.86
N ARG A 329 -21.24 23.99 -1.58
CA ARG A 329 -20.26 23.00 -1.12
C ARG A 329 -20.76 21.57 -1.24
N GLN A 330 -22.06 21.34 -0.94
CA GLN A 330 -22.70 20.03 -1.10
C GLN A 330 -22.69 19.61 -2.57
N LYS A 331 -23.06 20.50 -3.47
CA LYS A 331 -23.00 20.26 -4.93
C LYS A 331 -21.58 19.92 -5.38
N GLU A 332 -20.59 20.70 -4.94
CA GLU A 332 -19.17 20.43 -5.23
C GLU A 332 -18.75 19.05 -4.71
N ARG A 333 -19.15 18.67 -3.52
CA ARG A 333 -18.85 17.35 -2.94
C ARG A 333 -19.49 16.20 -3.73
N ILE A 334 -20.78 16.34 -4.11
CA ILE A 334 -21.48 15.32 -4.90
C ILE A 334 -20.86 15.19 -6.28
N THR A 335 -20.50 16.30 -6.92
CA THR A 335 -19.85 16.28 -8.24
C THR A 335 -18.44 15.71 -8.23
N ARG A 336 -17.78 15.60 -7.10
CA ARG A 336 -16.51 14.90 -6.95
C ARG A 336 -16.67 13.38 -6.82
N THR A 337 -17.87 12.87 -6.51
CA THR A 337 -18.12 11.45 -6.33
C THR A 337 -18.14 10.73 -7.68
N GLY A 338 -17.39 9.62 -7.75
CA GLY A 338 -17.29 8.78 -8.95
C GLY A 338 -16.38 9.33 -10.04
N PHE A 339 -16.35 8.63 -11.16
CA PHE A 339 -15.52 8.90 -12.32
C PHE A 339 -16.39 9.04 -13.57
N THR A 340 -16.02 9.94 -14.47
CA THR A 340 -16.59 9.97 -15.81
C THR A 340 -16.15 8.73 -16.58
N LEU A 341 -16.88 8.37 -17.63
CA LEU A 341 -16.51 7.22 -18.47
C LEU A 341 -15.10 7.37 -19.07
N GLU A 342 -14.70 8.59 -19.43
CA GLU A 342 -13.36 8.84 -19.97
C GLU A 342 -12.26 8.66 -18.92
N GLU A 343 -12.48 9.13 -17.69
CA GLU A 343 -11.57 8.91 -16.57
C GLU A 343 -11.44 7.41 -16.24
N GLN A 344 -12.55 6.65 -16.29
CA GLN A 344 -12.52 5.20 -16.10
C GLN A 344 -11.69 4.50 -17.19
N VAL A 345 -11.92 4.85 -18.45
CA VAL A 345 -11.15 4.29 -19.57
C VAL A 345 -9.67 4.60 -19.43
N LEU A 346 -9.32 5.85 -19.11
CA LEU A 346 -7.93 6.27 -18.95
C LEU A 346 -7.26 5.53 -17.77
N THR A 347 -7.96 5.37 -16.67
CA THR A 347 -7.43 4.67 -15.47
C THR A 347 -7.14 3.20 -15.79
N VAL A 348 -8.10 2.48 -16.39
CA VAL A 348 -7.94 1.07 -16.76
C VAL A 348 -6.85 0.91 -17.82
N GLU A 349 -6.86 1.76 -18.87
CA GLU A 349 -5.82 1.75 -19.91
C GLU A 349 -4.42 1.95 -19.32
N THR A 350 -4.27 2.95 -18.45
CA THR A 350 -2.98 3.23 -17.78
C THR A 350 -2.49 2.02 -17.00
N ALA A 351 -3.34 1.43 -16.18
CA ALA A 351 -2.97 0.26 -15.38
C ALA A 351 -2.54 -0.92 -16.28
N LEU A 352 -3.34 -1.25 -17.30
CA LEU A 352 -3.06 -2.40 -18.18
C LEU A 352 -1.80 -2.18 -19.03
N ARG A 353 -1.61 -0.99 -19.60
CA ARG A 353 -0.43 -0.70 -20.44
C ARG A 353 0.87 -0.64 -19.64
N MET A 354 0.85 0.00 -18.48
CA MET A 354 2.06 0.10 -17.64
C MET A 354 2.60 -1.26 -17.21
N MET A 355 1.71 -2.26 -17.01
CA MET A 355 2.15 -3.62 -16.66
C MET A 355 2.32 -4.55 -17.87
N GLY A 356 2.04 -4.06 -19.09
CA GLY A 356 2.13 -4.86 -20.32
C GLY A 356 1.00 -5.87 -20.52
N LEU A 357 -0.07 -5.82 -19.73
CA LEU A 357 -1.24 -6.71 -19.86
C LEU A 357 -2.26 -6.11 -20.83
N VAL A 358 -1.98 -6.18 -22.14
CA VAL A 358 -2.82 -5.59 -23.19
C VAL A 358 -3.49 -6.62 -24.08
N ARG A 359 -3.10 -7.88 -23.98
CA ARG A 359 -3.61 -9.02 -24.74
C ARG A 359 -3.54 -10.32 -23.93
N ASN A 360 -4.09 -11.42 -24.44
CA ASN A 360 -4.05 -12.75 -23.84
C ASN A 360 -4.63 -12.80 -22.40
N PHE A 361 -5.72 -12.10 -22.18
CA PHE A 361 -6.39 -12.09 -20.88
C PHE A 361 -6.88 -13.48 -20.48
N ALA A 362 -6.63 -13.89 -19.25
CA ALA A 362 -7.23 -15.06 -18.65
C ALA A 362 -8.75 -14.89 -18.48
N ARG A 363 -9.45 -15.99 -18.18
CA ARG A 363 -10.88 -15.89 -17.81
C ARG A 363 -11.06 -15.13 -16.50
N LEU A 364 -10.11 -15.23 -15.57
CA LEU A 364 -10.08 -14.45 -14.34
C LEU A 364 -8.81 -13.60 -14.28
N VAL A 365 -8.99 -12.30 -14.05
CA VAL A 365 -7.91 -11.36 -13.75
C VAL A 365 -8.16 -10.79 -12.37
N LEU A 366 -7.25 -11.05 -11.43
CA LEU A 366 -7.36 -10.62 -10.04
C LEU A 366 -6.47 -9.38 -9.79
N PHE A 367 -7.06 -8.26 -9.37
CA PHE A 367 -6.29 -7.19 -8.74
C PHE A 367 -6.19 -7.45 -7.24
N CYS A 368 -5.03 -7.91 -6.80
CA CYS A 368 -4.78 -8.30 -5.42
C CYS A 368 -3.95 -7.24 -4.70
N ALA A 369 -4.62 -6.38 -3.97
CA ALA A 369 -3.99 -5.40 -3.10
C ALA A 369 -3.40 -6.08 -1.86
N HIS A 370 -2.82 -5.31 -0.96
CA HIS A 370 -2.43 -5.81 0.36
C HIS A 370 -2.88 -4.86 1.48
N GLY A 371 -2.97 -5.41 2.65
CA GLY A 371 -3.24 -4.76 3.91
C GLY A 371 -2.70 -5.62 5.04
N SER A 372 -2.89 -5.22 6.27
CA SER A 372 -2.43 -5.95 7.45
C SER A 372 -3.50 -6.06 8.50
N THR A 373 -3.41 -7.10 9.33
CA THR A 373 -4.20 -7.23 10.56
C THR A 373 -3.28 -7.59 11.71
N THR A 374 -3.12 -6.68 12.66
CA THR A 374 -2.29 -6.87 13.85
C THR A 374 -3.01 -6.33 15.08
N GLU A 375 -2.88 -7.02 16.22
CA GLU A 375 -3.57 -6.63 17.46
C GLU A 375 -2.80 -5.59 18.27
N ASN A 376 -1.49 -5.52 18.10
CA ASN A 376 -0.64 -4.63 18.90
C ASN A 376 0.62 -4.21 18.16
N ASN A 377 0.44 -3.58 17.00
CA ASN A 377 1.55 -2.96 16.31
C ASN A 377 1.30 -1.45 16.14
N PRO A 378 2.02 -0.59 16.85
CA PRO A 378 1.87 0.85 16.72
C PRO A 378 2.23 1.38 15.33
N PHE A 379 2.94 0.59 14.52
CA PHE A 379 3.38 0.94 13.18
C PHE A 379 2.57 0.19 12.10
N GLU A 380 1.32 -0.14 12.35
CA GLU A 380 0.44 -0.87 11.42
C GLU A 380 0.40 -0.24 10.03
N SER A 381 0.34 1.09 9.93
CA SER A 381 0.35 1.80 8.65
C SER A 381 1.60 1.52 7.79
N ALA A 382 2.73 1.15 8.40
CA ALA A 382 3.94 0.73 7.71
C ALA A 382 3.83 -0.69 7.15
N LEU A 383 2.91 -1.51 7.67
CA LEU A 383 2.59 -2.84 7.18
C LEU A 383 1.54 -2.81 6.07
N ASP A 384 0.74 -1.75 5.99
CA ASP A 384 -0.25 -1.52 4.94
C ASP A 384 0.40 -1.03 3.63
N CYS A 385 -0.43 -0.76 2.63
CA CYS A 385 0.04 -0.36 1.31
C CYS A 385 0.60 1.06 1.30
N GLY A 386 1.90 1.22 1.16
CA GLY A 386 2.52 2.54 1.06
C GLY A 386 2.10 3.33 -0.18
N ALA A 387 1.78 2.65 -1.28
CA ALA A 387 1.23 3.29 -2.48
C ALA A 387 -0.21 3.79 -2.28
N CYS A 388 -0.91 3.29 -1.25
CA CYS A 388 -2.25 3.72 -0.85
C CYS A 388 -2.23 4.68 0.37
N GLY A 389 -1.12 5.38 0.58
CA GLY A 389 -0.98 6.34 1.69
C GLY A 389 -0.89 5.71 3.07
N GLY A 390 -0.46 4.46 3.17
CA GLY A 390 -0.39 3.72 4.43
C GLY A 390 -1.73 3.14 4.88
N ASN A 391 -2.65 2.92 3.94
CA ASN A 391 -3.93 2.28 4.16
C ASN A 391 -4.01 0.93 3.44
N GLU A 392 -5.00 0.11 3.79
CA GLU A 392 -5.32 -1.11 3.04
C GLU A 392 -5.63 -0.79 1.57
N GLY A 393 -5.07 -1.55 0.63
CA GLY A 393 -5.24 -1.30 -0.80
C GLY A 393 -6.54 -1.81 -1.42
N LYS A 394 -7.41 -2.51 -0.67
CA LYS A 394 -8.66 -3.11 -1.18
C LYS A 394 -9.59 -2.13 -1.92
N PRO A 395 -9.75 -0.86 -1.51
CA PRO A 395 -10.63 0.06 -2.23
C PRO A 395 -10.16 0.30 -3.67
N ASN A 396 -8.85 0.46 -3.86
CA ASN A 396 -8.27 0.69 -5.18
C ASN A 396 -8.45 -0.52 -6.10
N ALA A 397 -8.20 -1.73 -5.59
CA ALA A 397 -8.42 -2.98 -6.32
C ALA A 397 -9.89 -3.15 -6.74
N ARG A 398 -10.83 -2.92 -5.81
CA ARG A 398 -12.28 -3.01 -6.07
C ARG A 398 -12.74 -2.00 -7.12
N VAL A 399 -12.28 -0.74 -7.02
CA VAL A 399 -12.61 0.31 -7.99
C VAL A 399 -12.09 -0.04 -9.38
N LEU A 400 -10.82 -0.47 -9.50
CA LEU A 400 -10.26 -0.83 -10.80
C LEU A 400 -10.98 -2.03 -11.41
N ALA A 401 -11.26 -3.09 -10.64
CA ALA A 401 -12.00 -4.27 -11.10
C ALA A 401 -13.41 -3.88 -11.57
N ALA A 402 -14.12 -3.05 -10.79
CA ALA A 402 -15.45 -2.56 -11.18
C ALA A 402 -15.41 -1.79 -12.50
N MET A 403 -14.43 -0.89 -12.69
CA MET A 403 -14.27 -0.14 -13.95
C MET A 403 -13.96 -1.07 -15.13
N ALA A 404 -13.04 -2.03 -14.96
CA ALA A 404 -12.59 -2.93 -16.01
C ALA A 404 -13.67 -3.93 -16.45
N ASN A 405 -14.67 -4.20 -15.59
CA ASN A 405 -15.82 -5.05 -15.94
C ASN A 405 -16.93 -4.32 -16.71
N ARG A 406 -16.87 -2.98 -16.81
CA ARG A 406 -17.95 -2.21 -17.45
C ARG A 406 -17.93 -2.33 -18.99
N PRO A 407 -19.03 -2.73 -19.63
CA PRO A 407 -19.09 -2.83 -21.09
C PRO A 407 -18.68 -1.54 -21.81
N PRO A 408 -19.16 -0.32 -21.43
CA PRO A 408 -18.77 0.92 -22.12
C PRO A 408 -17.27 1.23 -22.00
N VAL A 409 -16.61 0.82 -20.89
CA VAL A 409 -15.17 0.96 -20.73
C VAL A 409 -14.43 0.01 -21.67
N ARG A 410 -14.85 -1.26 -21.74
CA ARG A 410 -14.26 -2.27 -22.63
C ARG A 410 -14.40 -1.90 -24.12
N GLU A 411 -15.55 -1.40 -24.53
CA GLU A 411 -15.77 -0.93 -25.90
C GLU A 411 -14.80 0.19 -26.29
N ARG A 412 -14.53 1.13 -25.39
CA ARG A 412 -13.57 2.20 -25.66
C ARG A 412 -12.13 1.72 -25.62
N LEU A 413 -11.80 0.78 -24.73
CA LEU A 413 -10.48 0.14 -24.67
C LEU A 413 -10.18 -0.63 -25.95
N ALA A 414 -11.15 -1.36 -26.49
CA ALA A 414 -11.01 -2.07 -27.78
C ALA A 414 -10.66 -1.10 -28.95
N LYS A 415 -11.30 0.07 -28.98
CA LYS A 415 -10.96 1.14 -29.96
C LYS A 415 -9.54 1.69 -29.78
N ARG A 416 -8.93 1.50 -28.60
CA ARG A 416 -7.56 1.89 -28.28
C ARG A 416 -6.56 0.73 -28.34
N GLY A 417 -6.98 -0.43 -28.90
CA GLY A 417 -6.15 -1.61 -29.12
C GLY A 417 -5.99 -2.53 -27.90
N ILE A 418 -6.86 -2.43 -26.89
CA ILE A 418 -6.93 -3.36 -25.77
C ILE A 418 -8.25 -4.12 -25.85
N GLU A 419 -8.23 -5.31 -26.45
CA GLU A 419 -9.40 -6.17 -26.58
C GLU A 419 -9.50 -7.14 -25.40
N ILE A 420 -10.45 -6.88 -24.51
CA ILE A 420 -10.74 -7.73 -23.37
C ILE A 420 -11.82 -8.74 -23.77
N PRO A 421 -11.55 -10.05 -23.79
CA PRO A 421 -12.53 -11.08 -24.14
C PRO A 421 -13.81 -10.98 -23.31
N SER A 422 -14.95 -11.29 -23.90
CA SER A 422 -16.25 -11.22 -23.21
C SER A 422 -16.35 -12.20 -22.03
N ASP A 423 -15.56 -13.29 -22.05
CA ASP A 423 -15.46 -14.29 -20.99
C ASP A 423 -14.35 -13.96 -19.95
N THR A 424 -13.74 -12.80 -20.01
CA THR A 424 -12.83 -12.32 -18.97
C THR A 424 -13.58 -11.55 -17.91
N HIS A 425 -13.37 -11.90 -16.63
CA HIS A 425 -13.90 -11.17 -15.49
C HIS A 425 -12.79 -10.71 -14.56
N PHE A 426 -12.83 -9.43 -14.17
CA PHE A 426 -11.88 -8.85 -13.22
C PHE A 426 -12.41 -8.98 -11.79
N LEU A 427 -11.59 -9.53 -10.90
CA LEU A 427 -11.86 -9.67 -9.49
C LEU A 427 -11.00 -8.72 -8.67
N ALA A 428 -11.46 -8.39 -7.49
CA ALA A 428 -10.68 -7.69 -6.48
C ALA A 428 -10.35 -8.61 -5.31
N GLY A 429 -9.12 -8.49 -4.80
CA GLY A 429 -8.67 -9.23 -3.62
C GLY A 429 -7.68 -8.42 -2.79
N GLN A 430 -7.36 -8.95 -1.61
CA GLN A 430 -6.36 -8.40 -0.71
C GLN A 430 -5.63 -9.53 -0.01
N VAL A 431 -4.31 -9.49 -0.05
CA VAL A 431 -3.44 -10.28 0.82
C VAL A 431 -3.30 -9.57 2.15
N ASP A 432 -3.52 -10.27 3.25
CA ASP A 432 -3.13 -9.84 4.58
C ASP A 432 -1.65 -10.18 4.79
N THR A 433 -0.79 -9.15 4.85
CA THR A 433 0.67 -9.33 4.93
C THR A 433 1.14 -9.93 6.25
N THR A 434 0.30 -9.91 7.28
CA THR A 434 0.62 -10.46 8.60
C THR A 434 0.18 -11.91 8.78
N THR A 435 -0.77 -12.40 7.98
CA THR A 435 -1.28 -13.77 8.04
C THR A 435 -1.10 -14.56 6.75
N ASP A 436 -0.74 -13.89 5.64
CA ASP A 436 -0.71 -14.38 4.26
C ASP A 436 -2.08 -14.80 3.69
N GLU A 437 -3.17 -14.65 4.44
CA GLU A 437 -4.50 -14.98 3.95
C GLU A 437 -4.95 -14.01 2.84
N VAL A 438 -5.69 -14.54 1.86
CA VAL A 438 -6.24 -13.73 0.76
C VAL A 438 -7.75 -13.65 0.90
N HIS A 439 -8.27 -12.44 0.82
CA HIS A 439 -9.70 -12.16 0.79
C HIS A 439 -10.10 -11.68 -0.60
N LEU A 440 -11.11 -12.32 -1.19
CA LEU A 440 -11.72 -11.91 -2.46
C LEU A 440 -12.98 -11.09 -2.18
N PHE A 441 -13.19 -10.04 -2.98
CA PHE A 441 -14.31 -9.11 -2.83
C PHE A 441 -15.23 -9.16 -4.04
N ASP A 442 -16.46 -8.70 -3.83
CA ASP A 442 -17.47 -8.51 -4.87
C ASP A 442 -17.73 -9.76 -5.73
N LEU A 443 -17.61 -10.96 -5.11
CA LEU A 443 -17.83 -12.26 -5.77
C LEU A 443 -19.25 -12.43 -6.32
N GLU A 444 -20.20 -11.68 -5.78
CA GLU A 444 -21.61 -11.66 -6.24
C GLU A 444 -21.73 -11.09 -7.65
N ASP A 445 -20.78 -10.25 -8.09
CA ASP A 445 -20.75 -9.65 -9.43
C ASP A 445 -20.09 -10.58 -10.46
N ALA A 446 -19.45 -11.66 -10.01
CA ALA A 446 -18.84 -12.64 -10.92
C ALA A 446 -19.91 -13.48 -11.63
N PRO A 447 -19.84 -13.63 -12.98
CA PRO A 447 -20.80 -14.43 -13.70
C PRO A 447 -20.86 -15.88 -13.19
N PRO A 448 -22.05 -16.50 -13.13
CA PRO A 448 -22.19 -17.90 -12.68
C PRO A 448 -21.32 -18.90 -13.44
N THR A 449 -20.99 -18.60 -14.69
CA THR A 449 -20.10 -19.40 -15.55
C THR A 449 -18.65 -19.48 -15.03
N HIS A 450 -18.24 -18.55 -14.16
CA HIS A 450 -16.88 -18.47 -13.58
C HIS A 450 -16.76 -19.15 -12.22
N ARG A 451 -17.83 -19.72 -11.67
CA ARG A 451 -17.83 -20.30 -10.31
C ARG A 451 -16.72 -21.33 -10.09
N LYS A 452 -16.46 -22.19 -11.10
CA LYS A 452 -15.39 -23.19 -11.02
C LYS A 452 -13.99 -22.55 -11.06
N ASP A 453 -13.83 -21.54 -11.91
CA ASP A 453 -12.56 -20.82 -12.04
C ASP A 453 -12.23 -20.04 -10.75
N VAL A 454 -13.25 -19.42 -10.14
CA VAL A 454 -13.12 -18.72 -8.84
C VAL A 454 -12.78 -19.71 -7.72
N ALA A 455 -13.42 -20.87 -7.66
CA ALA A 455 -13.13 -21.88 -6.64
C ALA A 455 -11.69 -22.38 -6.77
N ARG A 456 -11.23 -22.67 -7.98
CA ARG A 456 -9.85 -23.07 -8.25
C ARG A 456 -8.87 -21.99 -7.86
N LEU A 457 -9.09 -20.73 -8.28
CA LEU A 457 -8.23 -19.62 -7.90
C LEU A 457 -8.14 -19.47 -6.37
N TYR A 458 -9.25 -19.66 -5.67
CA TYR A 458 -9.27 -19.61 -4.20
C TYR A 458 -8.41 -20.70 -3.57
N ASP A 459 -8.46 -21.92 -4.11
CA ASP A 459 -7.63 -23.04 -3.64
C ASP A 459 -6.14 -22.77 -3.91
N ASP A 460 -5.79 -22.29 -5.12
CA ASP A 460 -4.42 -21.93 -5.49
C ASP A 460 -3.86 -20.81 -4.59
N LEU A 461 -4.66 -19.78 -4.31
CA LEU A 461 -4.29 -18.68 -3.40
C LEU A 461 -4.09 -19.17 -1.96
N ARG A 462 -4.92 -20.09 -1.49
CA ARG A 462 -4.79 -20.68 -0.16
C ARG A 462 -3.51 -21.51 -0.02
N GLU A 463 -3.18 -22.30 -1.03
CA GLU A 463 -1.94 -23.07 -1.05
C GLU A 463 -0.71 -22.16 -1.09
N ALA A 464 -0.74 -21.13 -1.95
CA ALA A 464 0.31 -20.10 -2.00
C ALA A 464 0.51 -19.38 -0.66
N ALA A 465 -0.58 -19.06 0.04
CA ALA A 465 -0.56 -18.48 1.38
C ALA A 465 0.15 -19.39 2.40
N GLN A 466 -0.15 -20.68 2.38
CA GLN A 466 0.47 -21.67 3.28
C GLN A 466 1.97 -21.82 3.02
N LEU A 467 2.38 -21.87 1.75
CA LEU A 467 3.78 -21.93 1.34
C LEU A 467 4.54 -20.67 1.73
N THR A 468 3.92 -19.49 1.55
CA THR A 468 4.47 -18.21 1.97
C THR A 468 4.66 -18.13 3.48
N SER A 469 3.66 -18.57 4.25
CA SER A 469 3.75 -18.65 5.71
C SER A 469 4.87 -19.58 6.16
N GLN A 470 5.05 -20.73 5.49
CA GLN A 470 6.13 -21.67 5.80
C GLN A 470 7.52 -21.02 5.54
N GLU A 471 7.69 -20.36 4.41
CA GLU A 471 8.93 -19.63 4.10
C GLU A 471 9.19 -18.51 5.10
N ARG A 472 8.16 -17.76 5.48
CA ARG A 472 8.28 -16.69 6.49
C ARG A 472 8.70 -17.23 7.86
N CYS A 473 8.15 -18.37 8.28
CA CYS A 473 8.51 -18.99 9.55
C CYS A 473 10.00 -19.28 9.67
N SER A 474 10.70 -19.57 8.58
CA SER A 474 12.14 -19.82 8.60
C SER A 474 12.98 -18.59 9.00
N ARG A 475 12.39 -17.41 8.97
CA ARG A 475 13.06 -16.14 9.34
C ARG A 475 12.82 -15.75 10.79
N PHE A 476 11.92 -16.43 11.50
CA PHE A 476 11.65 -16.12 12.91
C PHE A 476 12.63 -16.84 13.83
N PRO A 477 13.19 -16.16 14.83
CA PRO A 477 14.22 -16.72 15.70
C PRO A 477 13.71 -17.85 16.62
N ASP A 478 12.38 -17.87 16.87
CA ASP A 478 11.70 -18.88 17.68
C ASP A 478 11.38 -20.17 16.89
N VAL A 479 11.50 -20.18 15.57
CA VAL A 479 11.27 -21.33 14.71
C VAL A 479 12.58 -21.98 14.28
N ARG A 480 12.89 -23.14 14.88
CA ARG A 480 14.16 -23.85 14.64
C ARG A 480 14.11 -24.93 13.56
N THR A 481 12.91 -25.33 13.17
CA THR A 481 12.68 -26.41 12.18
C THR A 481 11.64 -26.00 11.16
N VAL A 482 11.66 -26.60 9.98
CA VAL A 482 10.62 -26.38 8.97
C VAL A 482 9.29 -26.89 9.51
N LEU A 483 8.32 -25.99 9.65
CA LEU A 483 6.98 -26.32 10.11
C LEU A 483 6.14 -26.92 8.98
N PRO A 484 5.25 -27.87 9.24
CA PRO A 484 4.19 -28.26 8.31
C PRO A 484 3.32 -27.07 7.92
N LEU A 485 2.77 -27.05 6.70
CA LEU A 485 2.05 -25.90 6.12
C LEU A 485 0.96 -25.32 7.03
N ASN A 486 0.11 -26.19 7.58
CA ASN A 486 -0.96 -25.79 8.49
C ASN A 486 -0.44 -25.22 9.83
N GLN A 487 0.67 -25.75 10.33
CA GLN A 487 1.29 -25.22 11.55
C GLN A 487 1.99 -23.89 11.30
N ALA A 488 2.64 -23.73 10.14
CA ALA A 488 3.24 -22.46 9.75
C ALA A 488 2.19 -21.34 9.63
N SER A 489 1.07 -21.62 8.95
CA SER A 489 -0.04 -20.65 8.87
C SER A 489 -0.63 -20.34 10.24
N ALA A 490 -0.79 -21.34 11.11
CA ALA A 490 -1.27 -21.12 12.47
C ALA A 490 -0.30 -20.29 13.31
N HIS A 491 1.02 -20.52 13.13
CA HIS A 491 2.07 -19.76 13.81
C HIS A 491 2.06 -18.27 13.39
N VAL A 492 2.02 -18.00 12.07
CA VAL A 492 1.95 -16.65 11.52
C VAL A 492 0.68 -15.93 11.99
N ALA A 493 -0.48 -16.59 11.91
CA ALA A 493 -1.75 -16.05 12.40
C ALA A 493 -1.73 -15.81 13.93
N GLY A 494 -1.04 -16.69 14.68
CA GLY A 494 -0.82 -16.52 16.11
C GLY A 494 -0.05 -15.22 16.42
N ARG A 495 1.07 -15.00 15.73
CA ARG A 495 1.89 -13.79 15.91
C ARG A 495 1.11 -12.52 15.60
N SER A 496 0.28 -12.50 14.55
CA SER A 496 -0.54 -11.33 14.21
C SER A 496 -1.63 -11.02 15.23
N ALA A 497 -2.08 -12.03 15.97
CA ALA A 497 -3.11 -11.92 16.98
C ALA A 497 -2.55 -11.68 18.40
N ASP A 498 -1.27 -11.95 18.61
CA ASP A 498 -0.61 -11.82 19.91
C ASP A 498 -0.34 -10.36 20.24
N TRP A 499 -1.01 -9.84 21.26
CA TRP A 499 -0.88 -8.45 21.69
C TRP A 499 0.49 -8.12 22.29
N SER A 500 1.29 -9.13 22.68
CA SER A 500 2.68 -8.99 23.13
C SER A 500 3.69 -8.97 21.98
N GLN A 501 3.29 -9.41 20.79
CA GLN A 501 4.12 -9.41 19.58
C GLN A 501 3.95 -8.09 18.83
N VAL A 502 4.91 -7.20 18.95
CA VAL A 502 4.86 -5.89 18.30
C VAL A 502 5.05 -6.01 16.78
N ARG A 503 5.66 -7.11 16.34
CA ARG A 503 5.98 -7.35 14.93
C ARG A 503 5.63 -8.77 14.51
N PRO A 504 4.57 -8.92 13.71
CA PRO A 504 4.29 -10.19 13.06
C PRO A 504 5.16 -10.45 11.80
N GLU A 505 5.69 -9.38 11.18
CA GLU A 505 6.58 -9.42 10.02
C GLU A 505 7.40 -8.11 9.93
N TRP A 506 8.47 -8.06 9.09
CA TRP A 506 9.36 -6.89 9.00
C TRP A 506 8.98 -5.86 7.92
N GLY A 507 7.79 -5.96 7.36
CA GLY A 507 7.33 -5.03 6.34
C GLY A 507 8.26 -5.01 5.12
N LEU A 508 8.72 -3.81 4.77
CA LEU A 508 9.59 -3.58 3.62
C LEU A 508 11.08 -3.74 3.91
N SER A 509 11.45 -4.09 5.15
CA SER A 509 12.87 -4.32 5.50
C SER A 509 13.49 -5.44 4.67
N GLY A 510 14.78 -5.34 4.41
CA GLY A 510 15.51 -6.25 3.54
C GLY A 510 15.45 -5.88 2.06
N ASN A 511 14.68 -4.85 1.66
CA ASN A 511 14.61 -4.39 0.28
C ASN A 511 15.98 -3.93 -0.24
N THR A 512 16.31 -4.27 -1.49
CA THR A 512 17.60 -3.97 -2.10
C THR A 512 17.52 -3.66 -3.60
N THR A 513 16.50 -4.17 -4.28
CA THR A 513 16.47 -4.14 -5.76
C THR A 513 15.08 -3.78 -6.26
N PHE A 514 15.00 -3.04 -7.35
CA PHE A 514 13.81 -2.75 -8.10
C PHE A 514 13.94 -3.27 -9.54
N ILE A 515 13.13 -4.24 -9.92
CA ILE A 515 13.15 -4.84 -11.26
C ILE A 515 11.96 -4.33 -12.06
N ILE A 516 12.23 -3.76 -13.23
CA ILE A 516 11.28 -3.27 -14.22
C ILE A 516 11.44 -4.13 -15.47
N GLY A 517 10.54 -5.07 -15.68
CA GLY A 517 10.63 -5.98 -16.82
C GLY A 517 9.54 -7.05 -16.81
N ARG A 518 9.61 -7.93 -17.78
CA ARG A 518 8.69 -9.05 -17.89
C ARG A 518 8.91 -10.06 -16.77
N ARG A 519 7.83 -10.73 -16.36
CA ARG A 519 7.90 -11.71 -15.26
C ARG A 519 8.83 -12.89 -15.56
N GLU A 520 9.00 -13.24 -16.82
CA GLU A 520 9.89 -14.30 -17.30
C GLU A 520 11.34 -14.14 -16.82
N LEU A 521 11.80 -12.90 -16.64
CA LEU A 521 13.15 -12.62 -16.12
C LEU A 521 13.43 -13.23 -14.75
N THR A 522 12.38 -13.32 -13.94
CA THR A 522 12.50 -13.69 -12.53
C THR A 522 11.62 -14.87 -12.13
N LYS A 523 10.86 -15.45 -13.09
CA LYS A 523 9.98 -16.58 -12.83
C LYS A 523 10.78 -17.78 -12.35
N GLY A 524 10.36 -18.37 -11.23
CA GLY A 524 11.06 -19.50 -10.59
C GLY A 524 12.29 -19.14 -9.77
N LEU A 525 12.73 -17.87 -9.74
CA LEU A 525 13.83 -17.44 -8.87
C LEU A 525 13.31 -17.10 -7.48
N ASN A 526 14.02 -17.55 -6.45
CA ASN A 526 13.79 -17.12 -5.08
C ASN A 526 14.60 -15.84 -4.80
N LEU A 527 13.92 -14.70 -4.80
CA LEU A 527 14.54 -13.39 -4.53
C LEU A 527 14.45 -12.99 -3.06
N ALA A 528 14.10 -13.93 -2.20
CA ALA A 528 14.08 -13.83 -0.74
C ALA A 528 13.18 -12.69 -0.20
N GLY A 529 12.17 -12.24 -0.95
CA GLY A 529 11.33 -11.11 -0.56
C GLY A 529 12.10 -9.78 -0.42
N ARG A 530 13.17 -9.60 -1.23
CA ARG A 530 14.04 -8.41 -1.18
C ARG A 530 13.87 -7.48 -2.36
N VAL A 531 13.00 -7.83 -3.31
CA VAL A 531 12.93 -7.17 -4.60
C VAL A 531 11.54 -6.61 -4.86
N PHE A 532 11.48 -5.33 -5.22
CA PHE A 532 10.28 -4.72 -5.81
C PHE A 532 10.18 -5.19 -7.27
N LEU A 533 9.09 -5.86 -7.64
CA LEU A 533 8.88 -6.43 -8.97
C LEU A 533 7.78 -5.69 -9.72
N HIS A 534 8.12 -4.78 -10.63
CA HIS A 534 7.16 -4.13 -11.52
C HIS A 534 7.15 -4.82 -12.88
N SER A 535 5.97 -5.24 -13.32
CA SER A 535 5.79 -5.77 -14.67
C SER A 535 5.87 -4.65 -15.69
N TYR A 536 6.66 -4.87 -16.72
CA TYR A 536 6.83 -3.96 -17.85
C TYR A 536 7.22 -4.76 -19.09
N ASP A 537 6.59 -4.45 -20.22
CA ASP A 537 6.96 -5.03 -21.50
C ASP A 537 7.43 -3.92 -22.44
N TYR A 538 8.74 -3.85 -22.69
CA TYR A 538 9.35 -2.84 -23.55
C TYR A 538 8.81 -2.86 -24.99
N ARG A 539 8.23 -4.00 -25.44
CA ARG A 539 7.65 -4.16 -26.78
C ARG A 539 6.32 -3.42 -26.92
N GLU A 540 5.60 -3.26 -25.81
CA GLU A 540 4.30 -2.57 -25.72
C GLU A 540 4.45 -1.06 -25.43
N ASP A 541 5.69 -0.57 -25.29
CA ASP A 541 6.02 0.83 -25.01
C ASP A 541 7.02 1.42 -26.04
N PRO A 542 6.63 1.56 -27.30
CA PRO A 542 7.52 2.04 -28.35
C PRO A 542 7.97 3.50 -28.19
N THR A 543 7.29 4.27 -27.35
CA THR A 543 7.55 5.71 -27.13
C THR A 543 8.30 6.01 -25.85
N ASP A 544 8.65 5.01 -25.05
CA ASP A 544 9.28 5.12 -23.72
C ASP A 544 8.39 5.80 -22.67
N ARG A 545 7.11 6.03 -22.97
CA ARG A 545 6.20 6.77 -22.10
C ARG A 545 6.01 6.10 -20.74
N TRP A 546 5.78 4.79 -20.75
CA TRP A 546 5.55 4.06 -19.51
C TRP A 546 6.85 3.84 -18.74
N LEU A 547 7.95 3.59 -19.44
CA LEU A 547 9.27 3.53 -18.83
C LEU A 547 9.63 4.86 -18.14
N GLU A 548 9.37 6.00 -18.80
CA GLU A 548 9.58 7.32 -18.22
C GLU A 548 8.82 7.48 -16.89
N VAL A 549 7.54 7.11 -16.85
CA VAL A 549 6.73 7.14 -15.63
C VAL A 549 7.29 6.22 -14.57
N LEU A 550 7.70 4.99 -14.93
CA LEU A 550 8.23 4.01 -13.98
C LEU A 550 9.54 4.47 -13.32
N LEU A 551 10.42 5.09 -14.08
CA LEU A 551 11.69 5.60 -13.57
C LEU A 551 11.54 6.90 -12.77
N THR A 552 10.55 7.75 -13.09
CA THR A 552 10.38 9.06 -12.45
C THR A 552 9.40 9.08 -11.29
N ALA A 553 8.60 8.02 -11.08
CA ALA A 553 7.66 7.94 -9.97
C ALA A 553 7.82 6.65 -9.14
N PRO A 554 7.49 5.42 -9.59
CA PRO A 554 7.68 4.22 -8.78
C PRO A 554 9.12 4.00 -8.31
N GLN A 555 10.11 4.28 -9.13
CA GLN A 555 11.53 4.18 -8.73
C GLN A 555 11.89 5.18 -7.64
N VAL A 556 11.42 6.42 -7.75
CA VAL A 556 11.66 7.45 -6.72
C VAL A 556 11.09 6.97 -5.38
N VAL A 557 9.89 6.40 -5.38
CA VAL A 557 9.27 5.86 -4.16
C VAL A 557 10.04 4.65 -3.63
N ALA A 558 10.50 3.74 -4.50
CA ALA A 558 11.31 2.60 -4.10
C ALA A 558 12.65 3.04 -3.48
N GLN A 559 13.29 4.07 -4.05
CA GLN A 559 14.50 4.67 -3.52
C GLN A 559 14.27 5.31 -2.15
N TRP A 560 13.16 6.03 -1.95
CA TRP A 560 12.83 6.59 -0.64
C TRP A 560 12.64 5.50 0.42
N ILE A 561 11.93 4.43 0.09
CA ILE A 561 11.77 3.28 0.98
C ILE A 561 13.14 2.66 1.31
N ASN A 562 13.99 2.47 0.31
CA ASN A 562 15.31 1.90 0.51
C ASN A 562 16.17 2.78 1.42
N MET A 563 16.28 4.08 1.14
CA MET A 563 17.08 5.00 1.94
C MET A 563 16.55 5.19 3.36
N GLU A 564 15.25 5.19 3.54
CA GLU A 564 14.64 5.26 4.85
C GLU A 564 15.06 4.07 5.74
N HIS A 565 15.02 2.86 5.18
CA HIS A 565 15.48 1.66 5.88
C HIS A 565 17.00 1.66 6.08
N TYR A 566 17.75 2.08 5.05
CA TYR A 566 19.20 2.20 5.10
C TYR A 566 19.65 3.11 6.25
N PHE A 567 19.17 4.35 6.29
CA PHE A 567 19.55 5.32 7.30
C PHE A 567 19.08 4.91 8.71
N SER A 568 17.89 4.33 8.81
CA SER A 568 17.37 3.84 10.09
C SER A 568 18.12 2.63 10.62
N ALA A 569 18.71 1.81 9.74
CA ALA A 569 19.52 0.66 10.12
C ALA A 569 20.96 1.06 10.53
N VAL A 570 21.51 2.10 9.91
CA VAL A 570 22.89 2.57 10.19
C VAL A 570 22.94 3.37 11.48
N ASP A 571 22.21 4.47 11.56
CA ASP A 571 22.08 5.31 12.74
C ASP A 571 20.82 6.15 12.67
N ASN A 572 19.76 5.68 13.33
CA ASN A 572 18.46 6.33 13.26
C ASN A 572 18.41 7.68 13.98
N GLU A 573 19.26 7.89 15.00
CA GLU A 573 19.26 9.15 15.76
C GLU A 573 19.89 10.29 14.95
N VAL A 574 20.92 9.99 14.15
CA VAL A 574 21.64 10.99 13.36
C VAL A 574 21.11 11.12 11.94
N TYR A 575 20.79 9.99 11.30
CA TYR A 575 20.45 9.94 9.89
C TYR A 575 18.99 9.52 9.61
N GLY A 576 18.20 9.22 10.65
CA GLY A 576 16.80 8.86 10.48
C GLY A 576 16.08 9.88 9.61
N SER A 577 15.48 9.41 8.51
CA SER A 577 14.83 10.26 7.53
C SER A 577 13.30 10.14 7.61
N GLY A 578 12.61 11.17 7.13
CA GLY A 578 11.17 11.13 6.94
C GLY A 578 10.76 10.06 5.93
N SER A 579 9.54 9.59 6.07
CA SER A 579 8.96 8.52 5.30
C SER A 579 7.83 9.01 4.41
N LYS A 580 7.52 8.23 3.37
CA LYS A 580 6.27 8.36 2.62
C LYS A 580 5.02 7.98 3.43
N ILE A 581 5.20 7.37 4.59
CA ILE A 581 4.17 7.00 5.56
C ILE A 581 4.55 7.63 6.89
N TYR A 582 3.58 8.06 7.68
CA TYR A 582 3.83 8.65 8.99
C TYR A 582 4.26 7.56 10.00
N HIS A 583 5.54 7.14 9.96
CA HIS A 583 6.05 6.04 10.78
C HIS A 583 5.99 6.27 12.27
N ASN A 584 6.13 7.51 12.70
CA ASN A 584 6.12 7.85 14.11
C ASN A 584 4.77 8.36 14.59
N VAL A 585 3.72 8.06 13.84
CA VAL A 585 2.33 8.27 14.24
C VAL A 585 1.74 6.92 14.63
N VAL A 586 1.45 6.76 15.90
CA VAL A 586 0.81 5.58 16.47
C VAL A 586 -0.69 5.85 16.57
N GLY A 587 -1.46 5.27 15.66
CA GLY A 587 -2.87 5.61 15.55
C GLY A 587 -3.05 7.10 15.23
N ARG A 588 -3.47 7.90 16.22
CA ARG A 588 -3.62 9.35 16.11
C ARG A 588 -2.62 10.15 16.94
N ILE A 589 -1.65 9.48 17.55
CA ILE A 589 -0.65 10.06 18.44
C ILE A 589 0.69 10.02 17.74
N GLY A 590 1.33 11.19 17.57
CA GLY A 590 2.69 11.29 17.05
C GLY A 590 3.73 11.11 18.16
N ILE A 591 4.84 10.43 17.86
CA ILE A 591 6.00 10.35 18.73
C ILE A 591 6.85 11.60 18.52
N MET A 592 7.05 12.38 19.57
CA MET A 592 7.81 13.64 19.51
C MET A 592 9.29 13.39 19.81
N SER A 593 10.14 14.16 19.17
CA SER A 593 11.59 14.14 19.43
C SER A 593 11.96 15.32 20.34
N GLY A 594 12.20 15.00 21.61
CA GLY A 594 12.67 15.96 22.61
C GLY A 594 11.74 17.15 22.85
N PRO A 595 12.28 18.27 23.40
CA PRO A 595 11.49 19.44 23.79
C PRO A 595 11.06 20.33 22.63
N TRP A 596 11.56 20.09 21.43
CA TRP A 596 11.29 20.91 20.22
C TRP A 596 9.95 20.61 19.58
N SER A 597 9.23 19.60 20.06
CA SER A 597 7.90 19.20 19.57
C SER A 597 7.86 18.77 18.11
N ASP A 598 9.00 18.40 17.53
CA ASP A 598 9.05 17.78 16.20
C ASP A 598 8.72 16.30 16.24
N LEU A 599 8.09 15.79 15.20
CA LEU A 599 7.87 14.36 15.06
C LEU A 599 9.21 13.65 14.85
N ARG A 600 9.43 12.56 15.59
CA ARG A 600 10.62 11.73 15.42
C ARG A 600 10.66 11.18 14.00
N LEU A 601 11.80 11.34 13.34
CA LEU A 601 12.06 10.80 12.01
C LEU A 601 12.64 9.39 12.07
N GLY A 602 12.64 8.71 10.94
CA GLY A 602 13.18 7.37 10.77
C GLY A 602 12.27 6.25 11.28
N LEU A 603 12.65 5.02 11.00
CA LEU A 603 11.90 3.83 11.36
C LEU A 603 12.18 3.42 12.81
N ALA A 604 11.22 2.79 13.45
CA ALA A 604 11.44 2.18 14.76
C ALA A 604 12.48 1.05 14.66
N ARG A 605 13.28 0.87 15.71
CA ARG A 605 14.31 -0.18 15.77
C ARG A 605 13.75 -1.57 15.40
N GLN A 606 12.58 -1.92 15.91
CA GLN A 606 11.94 -3.21 15.62
C GLN A 606 11.61 -3.42 14.13
N THR A 607 11.60 -2.38 13.32
CA THR A 607 11.35 -2.49 11.88
C THR A 607 12.60 -2.90 11.11
N VAL A 608 13.78 -2.56 11.58
CA VAL A 608 15.06 -2.79 10.88
C VAL A 608 15.97 -3.79 11.59
N MET A 609 15.65 -4.20 12.80
CA MET A 609 16.44 -5.13 13.62
C MET A 609 15.66 -6.41 13.92
N ASN A 610 16.38 -7.51 14.11
CA ASN A 610 15.92 -8.75 14.71
C ASN A 610 16.73 -8.99 15.96
N ASP A 611 16.16 -8.70 17.13
CA ASP A 611 16.87 -8.54 18.39
C ASP A 611 18.03 -7.53 18.26
N ASP A 612 19.26 -7.93 18.49
CA ASP A 612 20.45 -7.09 18.36
C ASP A 612 21.14 -7.20 16.98
N MET A 613 20.60 -8.01 16.09
CA MET A 613 21.15 -8.19 14.75
C MET A 613 20.37 -7.33 13.72
N PRO A 614 21.06 -6.63 12.81
CA PRO A 614 20.41 -5.96 11.70
C PRO A 614 19.63 -6.96 10.84
N TYR A 615 18.32 -6.71 10.67
CA TYR A 615 17.51 -7.43 9.69
C TYR A 615 17.60 -6.77 8.31
N HIS A 616 17.59 -5.44 8.28
CA HIS A 616 17.82 -4.68 7.05
C HIS A 616 19.31 -4.47 6.84
N GLU A 617 19.83 -5.06 5.78
CA GLU A 617 21.22 -4.82 5.33
C GLU A 617 21.27 -3.48 4.59
N PRO A 618 22.10 -2.52 5.05
CA PRO A 618 22.15 -1.18 4.47
C PRO A 618 22.88 -1.17 3.12
N MET A 619 22.14 -1.38 2.05
CA MET A 619 22.61 -1.32 0.66
C MET A 619 21.79 -0.32 -0.13
N ARG A 620 22.44 0.39 -1.06
CA ARG A 620 21.74 1.30 -1.98
C ARG A 620 20.90 0.51 -2.98
N LEU A 621 19.78 1.07 -3.40
CA LEU A 621 18.87 0.43 -4.34
C LEU A 621 19.58 0.11 -5.66
N LEU A 622 19.41 -1.11 -6.16
CA LEU A 622 19.77 -1.50 -7.50
C LEU A 622 18.52 -1.54 -8.39
N THR A 623 18.46 -0.70 -9.40
CA THR A 623 17.40 -0.76 -10.42
C THR A 623 17.85 -1.61 -11.60
N LEU A 624 17.06 -2.61 -11.96
CA LEU A 624 17.24 -3.46 -13.12
C LEU A 624 16.11 -3.22 -14.12
N VAL A 625 16.45 -2.92 -15.38
CA VAL A 625 15.47 -2.60 -16.41
C VAL A 625 15.65 -3.49 -17.63
N GLU A 626 14.56 -4.08 -18.11
CA GLU A 626 14.56 -4.81 -19.39
C GLU A 626 14.23 -3.85 -20.53
N THR A 627 15.23 -3.25 -21.13
CA THR A 627 15.12 -2.37 -22.31
C THR A 627 16.49 -2.07 -22.90
N SER A 628 16.55 -1.51 -24.10
CA SER A 628 17.82 -1.12 -24.71
C SER A 628 18.44 0.09 -24.00
N ARG A 629 19.78 0.10 -23.93
CA ARG A 629 20.55 1.15 -23.28
C ARG A 629 20.27 2.57 -23.80
N PRO A 630 20.15 2.80 -25.13
CA PRO A 630 19.85 4.15 -25.65
C PRO A 630 18.51 4.73 -25.15
N ARG A 631 17.50 3.88 -24.90
CA ARG A 631 16.22 4.32 -24.35
C ARG A 631 16.39 4.87 -22.93
N ILE A 632 17.18 4.21 -22.11
CA ILE A 632 17.48 4.66 -20.73
C ILE A 632 18.31 5.95 -20.76
N GLU A 633 19.36 6.02 -21.59
CA GLU A 633 20.21 7.21 -21.74
C GLU A 633 19.42 8.47 -22.09
N LYS A 634 18.48 8.32 -23.03
CA LYS A 634 17.57 9.39 -23.44
C LYS A 634 16.72 9.91 -22.25
N LEU A 635 16.23 9.01 -21.38
CA LEU A 635 15.45 9.38 -20.19
C LEU A 635 16.35 10.02 -19.12
N ILE A 636 17.55 9.49 -18.89
CA ILE A 636 18.53 10.11 -17.96
C ILE A 636 18.87 11.54 -18.41
N ALA A 637 19.14 11.73 -19.70
CA ALA A 637 19.47 13.04 -20.23
C ALA A 637 18.31 14.06 -20.06
N ARG A 638 17.07 13.59 -20.04
CA ARG A 638 15.86 14.42 -19.93
C ARG A 638 15.51 14.80 -18.48
N HIS A 639 15.80 13.93 -17.51
CA HIS A 639 15.33 14.06 -16.14
C HIS A 639 16.48 14.25 -15.15
N GLU A 640 16.53 15.41 -14.51
CA GLU A 640 17.53 15.76 -13.51
C GLU A 640 17.56 14.78 -12.32
N VAL A 641 16.39 14.31 -11.88
CA VAL A 641 16.28 13.34 -10.80
C VAL A 641 16.99 12.01 -11.12
N LEU A 642 16.94 11.56 -12.38
CA LEU A 642 17.64 10.35 -12.83
C LEU A 642 19.15 10.59 -12.95
N GLN A 643 19.55 11.78 -13.37
CA GLN A 643 20.98 12.17 -13.37
C GLN A 643 21.53 12.15 -11.95
N HIS A 644 20.83 12.75 -10.98
CA HIS A 644 21.24 12.71 -9.59
C HIS A 644 21.33 11.29 -9.04
N PHE A 645 20.34 10.44 -9.33
CA PHE A 645 20.34 9.07 -8.85
C PHE A 645 21.55 8.28 -9.32
N TYR A 646 21.86 8.35 -10.61
CA TYR A 646 22.84 7.45 -11.21
C TYR A 646 24.25 8.03 -11.25
N HIS A 647 24.41 9.33 -11.48
CA HIS A 647 25.73 9.97 -11.49
C HIS A 647 26.32 10.16 -10.09
N ASN A 648 25.47 10.37 -9.08
CA ASN A 648 25.89 10.44 -7.67
C ASN A 648 25.95 9.08 -6.98
N GLU A 649 25.70 7.98 -7.70
CA GLU A 649 25.60 6.64 -7.13
C GLU A 649 24.60 6.51 -5.97
N TRP A 650 23.52 7.31 -5.97
CA TRP A 650 22.46 7.16 -4.96
C TRP A 650 21.60 5.91 -5.24
N VAL A 651 21.50 5.55 -6.52
CA VAL A 651 20.86 4.34 -7.01
C VAL A 651 21.80 3.68 -8.03
N HIS A 652 21.99 2.38 -7.95
CA HIS A 652 22.66 1.61 -8.99
C HIS A 652 21.71 1.26 -10.11
N LEU A 653 22.20 1.22 -11.34
CA LEU A 653 21.38 0.90 -12.51
C LEU A 653 22.05 -0.20 -13.35
N ALA A 654 21.24 -1.15 -13.80
CA ALA A 654 21.66 -2.07 -14.86
C ALA A 654 20.49 -2.32 -15.83
N ALA A 655 20.83 -2.62 -17.07
CA ALA A 655 19.90 -2.92 -18.13
C ALA A 655 20.16 -4.31 -18.71
N LEU A 656 19.08 -5.07 -18.94
CA LEU A 656 19.11 -6.20 -19.85
C LEU A 656 18.79 -5.68 -21.25
N ASP A 657 19.78 -5.64 -22.12
CA ASP A 657 19.56 -5.17 -23.49
C ASP A 657 18.92 -6.30 -24.32
N PRO A 658 17.70 -6.12 -24.83
CA PRO A 658 17.01 -7.15 -25.58
C PRO A 658 17.64 -7.49 -26.93
N GLU A 659 18.51 -6.62 -27.48
CA GLU A 659 19.15 -6.82 -28.78
C GLU A 659 20.22 -7.91 -28.71
N ASP A 660 20.98 -7.95 -27.60
CA ASP A 660 22.09 -8.91 -27.43
C ASP A 660 21.86 -9.89 -26.25
N GLY A 661 20.85 -9.63 -25.41
CA GLY A 661 20.53 -10.46 -24.25
C GLY A 661 21.55 -10.36 -23.12
N ILE A 662 22.29 -9.28 -23.06
CA ILE A 662 23.35 -9.08 -22.10
C ILE A 662 22.97 -8.05 -21.05
N TRP A 663 23.36 -8.31 -19.80
CA TRP A 663 23.26 -7.35 -18.72
C TRP A 663 24.41 -6.35 -18.76
N TYR A 664 24.09 -5.05 -18.67
CA TYR A 664 25.03 -3.96 -18.58
C TYR A 664 24.79 -3.11 -17.35
N ARG A 665 25.84 -2.79 -16.62
CA ARG A 665 25.80 -1.81 -15.51
C ARG A 665 26.08 -0.40 -16.02
N TYR A 666 25.29 0.55 -15.59
CA TYR A 666 25.54 1.97 -15.82
C TYR A 666 26.49 2.52 -14.76
N MET A 667 27.55 3.17 -15.19
CA MET A 667 28.57 3.75 -14.31
C MET A 667 28.32 5.25 -14.13
N PRO A 668 28.76 5.87 -13.02
CA PRO A 668 28.61 7.32 -12.79
C PRO A 668 29.18 8.21 -13.91
N SER A 669 30.16 7.69 -14.62
CA SER A 669 30.77 8.31 -15.79
C SER A 669 29.89 8.32 -17.05
N GLY A 670 28.68 7.76 -16.99
CA GLY A 670 27.79 7.61 -18.15
C GLY A 670 28.14 6.43 -19.07
N VAL A 671 29.05 5.55 -18.66
CA VAL A 671 29.51 4.40 -19.47
C VAL A 671 28.82 3.13 -19.00
N TRP A 672 28.41 2.30 -19.97
CA TRP A 672 27.89 0.96 -19.68
C TRP A 672 29.02 -0.05 -19.64
N ARG A 673 29.03 -0.89 -18.61
CA ARG A 673 29.97 -2.02 -18.49
C ARG A 673 29.21 -3.33 -18.51
N ARG A 674 29.62 -4.28 -19.30
CA ARG A 674 29.06 -5.63 -19.35
C ARG A 674 29.20 -6.29 -17.97
N VAL A 675 28.12 -6.89 -17.50
CA VAL A 675 28.15 -7.74 -16.31
C VAL A 675 28.87 -9.04 -16.70
N ARG A 676 29.91 -9.36 -15.95
CA ARG A 676 30.67 -10.61 -16.17
C ARG A 676 29.85 -11.77 -15.62
N ASN A 677 29.86 -12.88 -16.34
CA ASN A 677 29.35 -14.13 -15.79
C ASN A 677 30.36 -14.64 -14.73
N PRO A 678 29.90 -15.02 -13.50
CA PRO A 678 30.80 -15.65 -12.53
C PRO A 678 31.54 -16.90 -13.05
N SER A 679 31.00 -17.53 -14.11
CA SER A 679 31.68 -18.66 -14.80
C SER A 679 32.76 -18.25 -15.78
N ASP A 680 32.94 -16.96 -16.08
CA ASP A 680 33.97 -16.44 -17.00
C ASP A 680 35.31 -16.14 -16.27
N THR A 681 35.37 -16.38 -14.96
CA THR A 681 36.58 -16.34 -14.12
C THR A 681 37.06 -17.76 -13.80
#